data_61bc4cc25c155396affc7f98a0e82bfa
#
_entry.id   61bc4cc25c155396affc7f98a0e82bfa
#
_cell.length_a   1.000
_cell.length_b   1.000
_cell.length_c   1.000
_cell.angle_alpha   90.00
_cell.angle_beta   90.00
_cell.angle_gamma   90.00
#
_symmetry.space_group_name_H-M   'P 1'
#
loop_
_entity.id
_entity.type
_entity.pdbx_description
1 polymer ?
#
loop_
_entity_poly.entity_id
_entity_poly.type
_entity_poly.pdbx_seq_one_letter_code
_entity_poly.pdbx_strand_id
1 'polypeptide(L)'
;MKRQLLILAAALFSAVLLPAVSGGELRLSGEPALWKFTNGSEFPGAKGKYESRDGLLSLSGDFTGGGRYVGVVSRGRLPPFRELAFRVRGEAGRITLRCLDAEGQTHQYELPAAAAGGEWRELSLPLADSAVHWGGANDGRFRGPAREIAFLLHAGQLPGRRGTVEIGDITLRGADTAELKFQARPDRLENSFVVPGGTEPVRLRLFSSRPDFTPEELVYTYTDYTGKPVASGQAKYLSGNGGMLEVPPPREVGYYDLLFPALGIHSAVVADHPVSGPADEFFAVDVAASRGVTPLSELEEIFRLLRRNNILWIRDRLTHGVLEPEAGRFDFEAASGRYRQLREAAAREGLKLLDVIHDTPNWNKYPVKLREDRVGDKIAGRYYMHGNNLYPPDLIAAAAGFDAVTRRFQPAEKAVEVWNEPSSPTFDNSFPVEFVSALTKAVSVRFSLTGNPTAVTGIVYSGPPVQNYGLYIANGLLDYVDAVSYHDYQPADTLEDGVFRLREIERESGTARCGIPYWITEAGMPWANRELRAAPADDRHSASEIAGKAIEFRALGIQRYFAFIIKYYNELHKNFGMLDANGAPMRSMAAYTHLVRVLSHKEYLGDFRLPGAVRSRVFGDENGKVACLYVPLRPAAPEKELVLPEGVELLRAEGADGRPLAVENGRIPVGGDGVVYLYFADLPERLLDRNTRAMPLYRAARDYRPAPRCRKPVVIQPDYDLGETFYSGTGIRFGADGTFRCRVRYNNLSGRPVTVEPGIELPRGIVAPDFPDAAFELGPNGSRMLEFTLRATDDLGVARHSLVRLGDRRGNTTPLAVALHRQPSPEHVREGRLSGLPEMENPASWRKNSAGELTIRRDETDRSIEFRTRFPVGVDRWSYPEFVLPPGVLKDAIAVGFEVKVTPADQIRQMVLMAVCSDTKEHGPYISIAVPAPTGEWEYRSVFLPSYPRPESIRMFRLGVNAFTQEVSVKIRNVRIFHSR
;
A
#
# COMPACT_ATOMS: atom_id res chain seq x y z
N MET A 1 -41.21 -35.89 10.14
CA MET A 1 -42.55 -35.79 10.81
C MET A 1 -42.64 -34.45 11.50
N LYS A 2 -43.64 -33.62 11.05
CA LYS A 2 -44.25 -32.44 11.75
C LYS A 2 -43.34 -31.27 12.11
N ARG A 3 -43.57 -29.95 11.84
CA ARG A 3 -44.76 -29.30 11.24
C ARG A 3 -44.29 -27.92 10.78
N GLN A 4 -44.76 -27.49 9.63
CA GLN A 4 -44.80 -26.07 9.23
C GLN A 4 -45.71 -25.32 10.20
N LEU A 5 -45.27 -24.12 10.58
CA LEU A 5 -46.19 -23.11 11.10
C LEU A 5 -45.89 -21.80 10.38
N LEU A 6 -46.78 -21.44 9.47
CA LEU A 6 -47.00 -20.10 9.00
C LEU A 6 -47.41 -19.25 10.20
N ILE A 7 -46.72 -18.13 10.42
CA ILE A 7 -47.26 -17.02 11.21
C ILE A 7 -47.28 -15.81 10.30
N LEU A 8 -48.50 -15.51 9.81
CA LEU A 8 -48.89 -14.18 9.35
C LEU A 8 -48.97 -13.30 10.59
N ALA A 9 -48.05 -12.37 10.76
CA ALA A 9 -48.18 -11.28 11.70
C ALA A 9 -48.47 -10.01 10.89
N ALA A 10 -49.72 -9.62 10.82
CA ALA A 10 -50.12 -8.28 10.44
C ALA A 10 -49.59 -7.32 11.50
N ALA A 11 -48.55 -6.58 11.19
CA ALA A 11 -48.07 -5.49 12.01
C ALA A 11 -49.02 -4.29 11.84
N LEU A 12 -49.74 -4.00 12.89
CA LEU A 12 -50.43 -2.72 13.07
C LEU A 12 -49.37 -1.61 13.06
N PHE A 13 -49.39 -0.80 12.01
CA PHE A 13 -48.67 0.44 11.98
C PHE A 13 -49.27 1.42 12.98
N SER A 14 -48.66 1.56 14.17
CA SER A 14 -48.82 2.76 14.97
C SER A 14 -48.10 3.90 14.25
N ALA A 15 -48.84 4.73 13.52
CA ALA A 15 -48.35 5.95 12.95
C ALA A 15 -47.92 6.91 14.06
N VAL A 16 -46.65 6.95 14.37
CA VAL A 16 -46.04 8.09 15.05
C VAL A 16 -46.01 9.20 14.02
N LEU A 17 -46.91 10.16 14.14
CA LEU A 17 -46.89 11.42 13.41
C LEU A 17 -45.61 12.16 13.78
N LEU A 18 -44.54 11.97 12.98
CA LEU A 18 -43.41 12.89 12.93
C LEU A 18 -43.86 14.17 12.20
N PRO A 19 -43.46 15.36 12.66
CA PRO A 19 -43.82 16.58 11.99
C PRO A 19 -43.35 16.56 10.53
N ALA A 20 -44.26 16.90 9.60
CA ALA A 20 -43.98 17.06 8.20
C ALA A 20 -42.96 18.19 8.02
N VAL A 21 -41.67 17.85 7.90
CA VAL A 21 -40.68 18.77 7.35
C VAL A 21 -40.88 18.72 5.85
N SER A 22 -41.17 19.84 5.23
CA SER A 22 -41.27 20.04 3.81
C SER A 22 -39.87 19.92 3.18
N GLY A 23 -39.41 18.69 2.99
CA GLY A 23 -38.18 18.41 2.25
C GLY A 23 -38.48 18.30 0.76
N GLY A 24 -37.62 18.87 -0.08
CA GLY A 24 -37.73 18.81 -1.53
C GLY A 24 -37.49 17.41 -2.10
N GLU A 25 -37.88 17.21 -3.35
CA GLU A 25 -37.51 16.04 -4.14
C GLU A 25 -36.28 16.37 -4.99
N LEU A 26 -35.28 15.47 -5.02
CA LEU A 26 -34.10 15.59 -5.85
C LEU A 26 -34.04 14.42 -6.82
N ARG A 27 -34.04 14.68 -8.11
CA ARG A 27 -33.91 13.64 -9.15
C ARG A 27 -32.46 13.45 -9.54
N LEU A 28 -32.03 12.18 -9.59
CA LEU A 28 -30.72 11.77 -10.07
C LEU A 28 -30.87 11.18 -11.49
N SER A 29 -30.09 11.65 -12.44
CA SER A 29 -30.05 11.05 -13.78
C SER A 29 -29.18 9.80 -13.81
N GLY A 30 -29.34 8.94 -14.81
CA GLY A 30 -28.48 7.79 -15.07
C GLY A 30 -27.12 8.12 -15.67
N GLU A 31 -26.71 9.40 -15.73
CA GLU A 31 -25.48 9.83 -16.39
C GLU A 31 -24.22 9.23 -15.73
N PRO A 32 -23.20 8.84 -16.54
CA PRO A 32 -21.95 8.23 -16.03
C PRO A 32 -21.19 9.07 -15.01
N ALA A 33 -21.45 10.36 -15.02
CA ALA A 33 -20.89 11.29 -14.06
C ALA A 33 -21.35 11.07 -12.61
N LEU A 34 -22.60 10.62 -12.45
CA LEU A 34 -23.18 10.39 -11.13
C LEU A 34 -22.95 8.97 -10.61
N TRP A 35 -22.49 8.05 -11.44
CA TRP A 35 -22.41 6.64 -11.12
C TRP A 35 -21.05 6.04 -11.45
N LYS A 36 -20.62 5.11 -10.61
CA LYS A 36 -19.42 4.31 -10.78
C LYS A 36 -19.83 2.85 -10.92
N PHE A 37 -19.41 2.21 -12.00
CA PHE A 37 -19.64 0.78 -12.19
C PHE A 37 -18.75 -0.07 -11.25
N THR A 38 -19.29 -1.19 -10.77
CA THR A 38 -18.56 -2.24 -10.07
C THR A 38 -18.97 -3.62 -10.61
N ASN A 39 -17.99 -4.50 -10.77
CA ASN A 39 -18.21 -5.90 -11.14
C ASN A 39 -18.05 -6.86 -9.96
N GLY A 40 -18.05 -6.35 -8.71
CA GLY A 40 -17.86 -7.18 -7.53
C GLY A 40 -16.53 -7.91 -7.54
N SER A 41 -15.43 -7.16 -7.72
CA SER A 41 -14.07 -7.72 -7.89
C SER A 41 -13.62 -8.65 -6.74
N GLU A 42 -14.20 -8.52 -5.55
CA GLU A 42 -14.01 -9.43 -4.42
C GLU A 42 -14.59 -10.85 -4.68
N PHE A 43 -15.44 -10.99 -5.71
CA PHE A 43 -15.98 -12.28 -6.17
C PHE A 43 -15.75 -12.38 -7.69
N PRO A 44 -14.56 -12.76 -8.15
CA PRO A 44 -14.18 -12.68 -9.55
C PRO A 44 -15.03 -13.58 -10.45
N GLY A 45 -15.12 -13.20 -11.73
CA GLY A 45 -15.82 -13.95 -12.78
C GLY A 45 -17.11 -13.29 -13.32
N ALA A 46 -17.63 -12.26 -12.66
CA ALA A 46 -18.75 -11.50 -13.20
C ALA A 46 -18.29 -10.60 -14.35
N LYS A 47 -19.03 -10.65 -15.49
CA LYS A 47 -18.91 -9.68 -16.57
C LYS A 47 -20.15 -8.80 -16.57
N GLY A 48 -19.99 -7.55 -16.94
CA GLY A 48 -21.11 -6.62 -16.98
C GLY A 48 -20.73 -5.29 -17.56
N LYS A 49 -21.75 -4.50 -17.85
CA LYS A 49 -21.58 -3.13 -18.30
C LYS A 49 -22.66 -2.24 -17.72
N TYR A 50 -22.37 -0.98 -17.66
CA TYR A 50 -23.29 0.08 -17.36
C TYR A 50 -23.35 1.05 -18.53
N GLU A 51 -24.55 1.41 -18.94
CA GLU A 51 -24.81 2.38 -20.00
C GLU A 51 -25.87 3.39 -19.51
N SER A 52 -25.73 4.64 -19.91
CA SER A 52 -26.77 5.66 -19.76
C SER A 52 -27.47 5.89 -21.09
N ARG A 53 -28.80 5.83 -21.08
CA ARG A 53 -29.64 6.15 -22.26
C ARG A 53 -30.83 6.96 -21.82
N ASP A 54 -30.99 8.16 -22.38
CA ASP A 54 -32.11 9.04 -22.07
C ASP A 54 -32.34 9.27 -20.56
N GLY A 55 -31.25 9.43 -19.80
CA GLY A 55 -31.33 9.62 -18.37
C GLY A 55 -31.61 8.33 -17.56
N LEU A 56 -31.82 7.19 -18.22
CA LEU A 56 -31.96 5.89 -17.62
C LEU A 56 -30.61 5.25 -17.38
N LEU A 57 -30.50 4.48 -16.31
CA LEU A 57 -29.37 3.64 -15.95
C LEU A 57 -29.66 2.22 -16.42
N SER A 58 -28.89 1.71 -17.38
CA SER A 58 -28.97 0.33 -17.86
C SER A 58 -27.78 -0.48 -17.32
N LEU A 59 -28.07 -1.49 -16.50
CA LEU A 59 -27.08 -2.36 -15.86
C LEU A 59 -27.23 -3.79 -16.36
N SER A 60 -26.20 -4.31 -17.04
CA SER A 60 -26.17 -5.70 -17.55
C SER A 60 -25.18 -6.53 -16.76
N GLY A 61 -25.54 -7.79 -16.46
CA GLY A 61 -24.69 -8.76 -15.80
C GLY A 61 -24.66 -10.10 -16.52
N ASP A 62 -23.46 -10.70 -16.60
CA ASP A 62 -23.23 -12.08 -17.03
C ASP A 62 -22.37 -12.80 -15.98
N PHE A 63 -22.95 -13.79 -15.34
CA PHE A 63 -22.36 -14.55 -14.24
C PHE A 63 -22.09 -16.01 -14.66
N THR A 64 -22.09 -16.32 -15.94
CA THR A 64 -21.82 -17.68 -16.42
C THR A 64 -20.36 -18.10 -16.16
N GLY A 65 -19.44 -17.12 -16.13
CA GLY A 65 -18.04 -17.33 -15.76
C GLY A 65 -17.75 -17.25 -14.24
N GLY A 66 -18.79 -17.16 -13.39
CA GLY A 66 -18.62 -16.96 -11.93
C GLY A 66 -19.04 -15.56 -11.47
N GLY A 67 -18.54 -15.16 -10.32
CA GLY A 67 -18.88 -13.88 -9.69
C GLY A 67 -20.24 -13.89 -8.98
N ARG A 68 -20.47 -12.85 -8.16
CA ARG A 68 -21.70 -12.75 -7.35
C ARG A 68 -22.59 -11.61 -7.76
N TYR A 69 -22.04 -10.46 -8.13
CA TYR A 69 -22.83 -9.30 -8.53
C TYR A 69 -22.07 -8.35 -9.47
N VAL A 70 -22.85 -7.52 -10.15
CA VAL A 70 -22.41 -6.29 -10.78
C VAL A 70 -23.23 -5.14 -10.25
N GLY A 71 -22.77 -3.89 -10.35
CA GLY A 71 -23.55 -2.77 -9.84
C GLY A 71 -23.07 -1.41 -10.26
N VAL A 72 -23.80 -0.41 -9.82
CA VAL A 72 -23.41 1.00 -9.92
C VAL A 72 -23.53 1.66 -8.55
N VAL A 73 -22.59 2.51 -8.23
CA VAL A 73 -22.47 3.21 -6.96
C VAL A 73 -22.49 4.71 -7.23
N SER A 74 -23.20 5.49 -6.44
CA SER A 74 -23.25 6.94 -6.58
C SER A 74 -21.86 7.55 -6.38
N ARG A 75 -21.52 8.52 -7.25
CA ARG A 75 -20.29 9.31 -7.08
C ARG A 75 -20.57 10.51 -6.20
N GLY A 76 -19.69 10.75 -5.24
CA GLY A 76 -19.80 11.87 -4.35
C GLY A 76 -20.80 11.68 -3.21
N ARG A 77 -20.83 12.67 -2.33
CA ARG A 77 -21.69 12.67 -1.14
C ARG A 77 -23.08 13.14 -1.53
N LEU A 78 -24.08 12.30 -1.34
CA LEU A 78 -25.47 12.67 -1.51
C LEU A 78 -25.92 13.67 -0.43
N PRO A 79 -26.83 14.61 -0.76
CA PRO A 79 -27.47 15.42 0.27
C PRO A 79 -28.26 14.52 1.23
N PRO A 80 -28.46 14.93 2.50
CA PRO A 80 -29.32 14.20 3.40
C PRO A 80 -30.70 13.97 2.82
N PHE A 81 -31.19 12.74 2.80
CA PHE A 81 -32.52 12.37 2.34
C PHE A 81 -33.10 11.26 3.22
N ARG A 82 -34.40 11.02 3.15
CA ARG A 82 -35.12 10.07 3.99
C ARG A 82 -35.68 8.88 3.24
N GLU A 83 -35.92 9.02 1.96
CA GLU A 83 -36.54 8.00 1.12
C GLU A 83 -35.92 8.03 -0.27
N LEU A 84 -35.69 6.87 -0.84
CA LEU A 84 -35.26 6.68 -2.22
C LEU A 84 -36.42 6.10 -3.03
N ALA A 85 -36.88 6.84 -4.02
CA ALA A 85 -37.88 6.36 -4.99
C ALA A 85 -37.24 6.19 -6.37
N PHE A 86 -37.63 5.15 -7.09
CA PHE A 86 -37.14 4.90 -8.46
C PHE A 86 -38.09 3.93 -9.17
N ARG A 87 -37.97 3.85 -10.48
CA ARG A 87 -38.62 2.78 -11.24
C ARG A 87 -37.61 1.83 -11.83
N VAL A 88 -37.98 0.56 -11.95
CA VAL A 88 -37.11 -0.49 -12.46
C VAL A 88 -37.89 -1.42 -13.40
N ARG A 89 -37.23 -1.87 -14.47
CA ARG A 89 -37.74 -2.95 -15.34
C ARG A 89 -36.58 -3.83 -15.81
N GLY A 90 -36.86 -4.99 -16.35
CA GLY A 90 -35.88 -5.87 -16.92
C GLY A 90 -36.05 -7.33 -16.54
N GLU A 91 -34.97 -8.11 -16.63
CA GLU A 91 -35.00 -9.55 -16.51
C GLU A 91 -34.79 -10.08 -15.09
N ALA A 92 -34.44 -9.20 -14.15
CA ALA A 92 -34.20 -9.58 -12.75
C ALA A 92 -35.48 -9.60 -11.93
N GLY A 93 -35.75 -10.66 -11.19
CA GLY A 93 -36.88 -10.72 -10.26
C GLY A 93 -36.72 -9.84 -9.02
N ARG A 94 -35.50 -9.48 -8.67
CA ARG A 94 -35.14 -8.59 -7.57
C ARG A 94 -33.95 -7.72 -7.93
N ILE A 95 -33.84 -6.59 -7.28
CA ILE A 95 -32.67 -5.72 -7.29
C ILE A 95 -32.20 -5.48 -5.86
N THR A 96 -30.90 -5.39 -5.65
CA THR A 96 -30.33 -5.08 -4.35
C THR A 96 -29.92 -3.62 -4.30
N LEU A 97 -30.39 -2.91 -3.27
CA LEU A 97 -29.93 -1.59 -2.92
C LEU A 97 -28.99 -1.64 -1.74
N ARG A 98 -27.87 -0.94 -1.78
CA ARG A 98 -27.00 -0.67 -0.63
C ARG A 98 -27.00 0.82 -0.34
N CYS A 99 -26.99 1.16 0.95
CA CYS A 99 -26.80 2.52 1.43
C CYS A 99 -25.67 2.53 2.45
N LEU A 100 -24.76 3.48 2.33
CA LEU A 100 -23.75 3.75 3.35
C LEU A 100 -24.27 4.87 4.24
N ASP A 101 -24.40 4.61 5.53
CA ASP A 101 -24.90 5.59 6.50
C ASP A 101 -23.83 6.62 6.94
N ALA A 102 -24.22 7.56 7.81
CA ALA A 102 -23.33 8.62 8.28
C ALA A 102 -22.13 8.11 9.09
N GLU A 103 -22.25 6.94 9.72
CA GLU A 103 -21.19 6.32 10.53
C GLU A 103 -20.38 5.27 9.78
N GLY A 104 -20.65 5.09 8.48
CA GLY A 104 -19.92 4.16 7.61
C GLY A 104 -20.40 2.72 7.72
N GLN A 105 -21.61 2.48 8.22
CA GLN A 105 -22.25 1.17 8.16
C GLN A 105 -22.99 1.03 6.83
N THR A 106 -22.76 -0.09 6.14
CA THR A 106 -23.50 -0.44 4.93
C THR A 106 -24.77 -1.18 5.30
N HIS A 107 -25.90 -0.71 4.78
CA HIS A 107 -27.20 -1.34 4.88
C HIS A 107 -27.60 -1.90 3.53
N GLN A 108 -28.09 -3.15 3.49
CA GLN A 108 -28.50 -3.80 2.25
C GLN A 108 -29.97 -4.19 2.30
N TYR A 109 -30.68 -3.87 1.20
CA TYR A 109 -32.10 -4.14 1.02
C TYR A 109 -32.31 -4.90 -0.30
N GLU A 110 -33.13 -5.92 -0.26
CA GLU A 110 -33.58 -6.62 -1.48
C GLU A 110 -34.97 -6.19 -1.86
N LEU A 111 -35.14 -5.64 -3.04
CA LEU A 111 -36.37 -5.09 -3.54
C LEU A 111 -36.87 -5.92 -4.73
N PRO A 112 -38.20 -6.14 -4.84
CA PRO A 112 -38.76 -6.83 -6.00
C PRO A 112 -38.64 -5.94 -7.24
N ALA A 113 -37.99 -6.44 -8.31
CA ALA A 113 -37.67 -5.62 -9.47
C ALA A 113 -38.59 -5.87 -10.67
N ALA A 114 -38.65 -7.06 -11.23
CA ALA A 114 -39.37 -7.26 -12.47
C ALA A 114 -40.88 -7.50 -12.30
N ALA A 115 -41.66 -6.86 -13.16
CA ALA A 115 -42.95 -7.39 -13.54
C ALA A 115 -42.78 -8.31 -14.76
N ALA A 116 -43.44 -9.45 -14.81
CA ALA A 116 -43.46 -10.28 -15.99
C ALA A 116 -43.92 -9.46 -17.19
N GLY A 117 -43.11 -9.33 -18.26
CA GLY A 117 -43.45 -8.58 -19.46
C GLY A 117 -42.66 -7.30 -19.72
N GLY A 118 -41.67 -6.94 -18.87
CA GLY A 118 -40.81 -5.77 -19.12
C GLY A 118 -41.47 -4.40 -18.79
N GLU A 119 -42.57 -4.41 -18.05
CA GLU A 119 -43.21 -3.18 -17.56
C GLU A 119 -42.42 -2.53 -16.43
N TRP A 120 -42.53 -1.20 -16.33
CA TRP A 120 -41.93 -0.43 -15.25
C TRP A 120 -42.64 -0.72 -13.92
N ARG A 121 -41.84 -1.00 -12.92
CA ARG A 121 -42.26 -1.10 -11.52
C ARG A 121 -41.71 0.06 -10.73
N GLU A 122 -42.60 0.82 -10.08
CA GLU A 122 -42.20 1.86 -9.15
C GLU A 122 -41.90 1.27 -7.78
N LEU A 123 -40.80 1.72 -7.21
CA LEU A 123 -40.31 1.31 -5.89
C LEU A 123 -40.01 2.55 -5.05
N SER A 124 -40.31 2.43 -3.75
CA SER A 124 -39.99 3.44 -2.77
C SER A 124 -39.42 2.74 -1.55
N LEU A 125 -38.26 3.23 -1.08
CA LEU A 125 -37.57 2.69 0.08
C LEU A 125 -37.30 3.81 1.08
N PRO A 126 -38.03 3.86 2.21
CA PRO A 126 -37.61 4.64 3.37
C PRO A 126 -36.29 4.11 3.93
N LEU A 127 -35.33 4.99 4.18
CA LEU A 127 -34.06 4.59 4.82
C LEU A 127 -34.30 4.26 6.29
N ALA A 128 -34.04 3.03 6.66
CA ALA A 128 -34.32 2.47 7.97
C ALA A 128 -33.29 1.39 8.33
N ASP A 129 -33.41 0.91 9.56
CA ASP A 129 -32.61 -0.23 10.05
C ASP A 129 -32.72 -1.44 9.11
N SER A 130 -31.62 -2.17 8.93
CA SER A 130 -31.57 -3.32 8.02
C SER A 130 -31.06 -4.59 8.71
N ALA A 131 -31.65 -5.73 8.32
CA ALA A 131 -31.24 -7.05 8.81
C ALA A 131 -29.88 -7.49 8.20
N VAL A 132 -29.53 -6.98 7.03
CA VAL A 132 -28.26 -7.26 6.35
C VAL A 132 -27.41 -5.98 6.37
N HIS A 133 -26.35 -6.02 7.15
CA HIS A 133 -25.47 -4.87 7.35
C HIS A 133 -24.04 -5.31 7.66
N TRP A 134 -23.08 -4.39 7.50
CA TRP A 134 -21.67 -4.57 7.88
C TRP A 134 -20.93 -3.22 7.90
N GLY A 135 -19.76 -3.20 8.52
CA GLY A 135 -18.97 -1.98 8.69
C GLY A 135 -19.52 -1.06 9.77
N GLY A 136 -18.91 0.07 10.00
CA GLY A 136 -19.33 1.03 11.02
C GLY A 136 -19.55 0.41 12.39
N ALA A 137 -20.67 0.75 13.05
CA ALA A 137 -21.06 0.17 14.32
C ALA A 137 -21.51 -1.29 14.23
N ASN A 138 -21.86 -1.76 13.05
CA ASN A 138 -22.29 -3.14 12.74
C ASN A 138 -23.45 -3.66 13.65
N ASP A 139 -24.40 -2.80 13.95
CA ASP A 139 -25.57 -3.09 14.79
C ASP A 139 -26.91 -3.07 14.03
N GLY A 140 -26.85 -2.79 12.71
CA GLY A 140 -28.01 -2.75 11.83
C GLY A 140 -28.89 -1.49 11.96
N ARG A 141 -28.55 -0.58 12.86
CA ARG A 141 -29.29 0.67 13.03
C ARG A 141 -28.85 1.69 12.02
N PHE A 142 -29.78 2.21 11.24
CA PHE A 142 -29.50 3.25 10.25
C PHE A 142 -29.30 4.62 10.93
N ARG A 143 -28.11 5.19 10.75
CA ARG A 143 -27.75 6.51 11.25
C ARG A 143 -27.57 7.46 10.09
N GLY A 144 -28.68 8.11 9.71
CA GLY A 144 -28.68 9.03 8.58
C GLY A 144 -27.81 10.28 8.76
N PRO A 145 -27.49 11.00 7.67
CA PRO A 145 -27.97 10.74 6.31
C PRO A 145 -27.15 9.66 5.59
N ALA A 146 -27.73 9.05 4.55
CA ALA A 146 -26.98 8.20 3.65
C ALA A 146 -25.91 9.03 2.92
N ARG A 147 -24.71 8.47 2.78
CA ARG A 147 -23.60 9.11 2.07
C ARG A 147 -23.43 8.60 0.65
N GLU A 148 -23.85 7.37 0.42
CA GLU A 148 -23.69 6.66 -0.83
C GLU A 148 -24.85 5.70 -1.02
N ILE A 149 -25.28 5.51 -2.25
CA ILE A 149 -26.21 4.46 -2.64
C ILE A 149 -25.62 3.63 -3.77
N ALA A 150 -25.98 2.34 -3.81
CA ALA A 150 -25.57 1.44 -4.86
C ALA A 150 -26.72 0.54 -5.30
N PHE A 151 -26.94 0.43 -6.60
CA PHE A 151 -27.82 -0.58 -7.20
C PHE A 151 -26.99 -1.77 -7.66
N LEU A 152 -27.35 -2.97 -7.18
CA LEU A 152 -26.60 -4.18 -7.48
C LEU A 152 -27.55 -5.23 -8.09
N LEU A 153 -27.01 -5.95 -9.06
CA LEU A 153 -27.63 -7.09 -9.73
C LEU A 153 -26.85 -8.34 -9.38
N HIS A 154 -27.45 -9.25 -8.64
CA HIS A 154 -26.81 -10.48 -8.18
C HIS A 154 -27.06 -11.65 -9.13
N ALA A 155 -26.09 -12.57 -9.21
CA ALA A 155 -26.16 -13.77 -10.04
C ALA A 155 -27.44 -14.62 -9.82
N GLY A 156 -27.92 -14.70 -8.57
CA GLY A 156 -29.14 -15.45 -8.20
C GLY A 156 -30.46 -14.70 -8.49
N GLN A 157 -30.39 -13.44 -8.94
CA GLN A 157 -31.56 -12.60 -9.26
C GLN A 157 -31.94 -12.68 -10.74
N LEU A 158 -31.08 -13.27 -11.58
CA LEU A 158 -31.25 -13.37 -13.03
C LEU A 158 -31.58 -14.79 -13.49
N PRO A 159 -32.60 -14.98 -14.33
CA PRO A 159 -32.80 -16.23 -15.04
C PRO A 159 -31.59 -16.56 -15.93
N GLY A 160 -31.09 -17.78 -15.89
CA GLY A 160 -29.95 -18.19 -16.70
C GLY A 160 -28.64 -17.45 -16.42
N ARG A 161 -28.54 -16.73 -15.28
CA ARG A 161 -27.34 -16.01 -14.83
C ARG A 161 -26.89 -14.88 -15.78
N ARG A 162 -27.72 -14.42 -16.69
CA ARG A 162 -27.53 -13.28 -17.59
C ARG A 162 -28.76 -12.44 -17.67
N GLY A 163 -28.58 -11.12 -17.84
CA GLY A 163 -29.69 -10.23 -18.09
C GLY A 163 -29.35 -8.77 -17.81
N THR A 164 -30.34 -7.94 -18.09
CA THR A 164 -30.25 -6.49 -17.98
C THR A 164 -31.42 -5.95 -17.16
N VAL A 165 -31.14 -4.93 -16.35
CA VAL A 165 -32.16 -4.12 -15.69
C VAL A 165 -31.97 -2.66 -16.07
N GLU A 166 -33.07 -1.94 -16.22
CA GLU A 166 -33.11 -0.50 -16.42
C GLU A 166 -33.70 0.15 -15.18
N ILE A 167 -33.07 1.22 -14.70
CA ILE A 167 -33.47 1.99 -13.54
C ILE A 167 -33.64 3.44 -13.98
N GLY A 168 -34.78 4.03 -13.62
CA GLY A 168 -35.09 5.41 -13.99
C GLY A 168 -35.82 6.16 -12.90
N ASP A 169 -36.04 7.45 -13.11
CA ASP A 169 -36.74 8.37 -12.20
C ASP A 169 -36.24 8.28 -10.74
N ILE A 170 -34.91 8.11 -10.59
CA ILE A 170 -34.27 8.00 -9.28
C ILE A 170 -34.46 9.31 -8.53
N THR A 171 -35.21 9.29 -7.43
CA THR A 171 -35.62 10.47 -6.68
C THR A 171 -35.27 10.30 -5.20
N LEU A 172 -34.52 11.23 -4.66
CA LEU A 172 -34.28 11.37 -3.24
C LEU A 172 -35.41 12.23 -2.66
N ARG A 173 -36.23 11.67 -1.76
CA ARG A 173 -37.34 12.37 -1.12
C ARG A 173 -36.98 12.81 0.29
N GLY A 174 -37.55 13.97 0.70
CA GLY A 174 -37.16 14.62 1.93
C GLY A 174 -35.69 15.05 1.92
N ALA A 175 -35.15 15.30 0.73
CA ALA A 175 -33.81 15.79 0.56
C ALA A 175 -33.68 17.23 1.07
N ASP A 176 -32.62 17.51 1.81
CA ASP A 176 -32.27 18.89 2.16
C ASP A 176 -31.60 19.54 0.94
N THR A 177 -32.42 20.19 0.14
CA THR A 177 -31.98 20.82 -1.11
C THR A 177 -31.17 22.10 -0.87
N ALA A 178 -31.16 22.64 0.34
CA ALA A 178 -30.27 23.76 0.72
C ALA A 178 -28.80 23.33 0.78
N GLU A 179 -28.50 22.02 0.94
CA GLU A 179 -27.16 21.45 0.88
C GLU A 179 -26.77 20.88 -0.50
N LEU A 180 -27.48 21.18 -1.56
CA LEU A 180 -27.14 20.74 -2.92
C LEU A 180 -25.72 21.22 -3.29
N LYS A 181 -24.78 20.31 -3.24
CA LYS A 181 -23.41 20.55 -3.68
C LYS A 181 -23.28 20.11 -5.13
N PHE A 182 -22.91 21.06 -5.96
CA PHE A 182 -22.48 20.76 -7.31
C PHE A 182 -21.13 20.04 -7.26
N GLN A 183 -20.89 19.20 -8.25
CA GLN A 183 -19.57 18.59 -8.48
C GLN A 183 -19.04 19.11 -9.80
N ALA A 184 -17.75 19.32 -9.83
CA ALA A 184 -17.05 19.64 -11.06
C ALA A 184 -15.77 18.80 -11.16
N ARG A 185 -15.47 18.37 -12.38
CA ARG A 185 -14.19 17.71 -12.67
C ARG A 185 -13.54 18.39 -13.87
N PRO A 186 -12.20 18.32 -14.00
CA PRO A 186 -11.57 18.70 -15.25
C PRO A 186 -12.23 17.97 -16.43
N ASP A 187 -12.45 18.64 -17.56
CA ASP A 187 -13.00 18.01 -18.75
C ASP A 187 -12.11 16.86 -19.25
N ARG A 188 -10.80 17.03 -19.08
CA ARG A 188 -9.74 16.01 -19.13
C ARG A 188 -8.74 16.26 -18.03
N LEU A 189 -8.16 15.21 -17.46
CA LEU A 189 -7.23 15.35 -16.34
C LEU A 189 -5.99 16.19 -16.72
N GLU A 190 -5.48 15.98 -17.93
CA GLU A 190 -4.32 16.74 -18.43
C GLU A 190 -4.59 18.24 -18.59
N ASN A 191 -5.85 18.66 -18.72
CA ASN A 191 -6.26 20.07 -18.84
C ASN A 191 -6.29 20.81 -17.50
N SER A 192 -6.12 20.10 -16.39
CA SER A 192 -5.85 20.73 -15.09
C SER A 192 -4.39 21.20 -14.93
N PHE A 193 -3.54 20.88 -15.92
CA PHE A 193 -2.17 21.39 -16.04
C PHE A 193 -2.12 22.38 -17.20
N VAL A 194 -2.04 23.65 -16.90
CA VAL A 194 -2.12 24.74 -17.89
C VAL A 194 -0.80 25.49 -18.03
N VAL A 195 -0.60 26.12 -19.17
CA VAL A 195 0.55 27.02 -19.36
C VAL A 195 0.23 28.35 -18.66
N PRO A 196 1.13 28.87 -17.81
CA PRO A 196 0.93 30.16 -17.13
C PRO A 196 0.66 31.28 -18.11
N GLY A 197 -0.44 32.03 -17.93
CA GLY A 197 -0.83 33.11 -18.83
C GLY A 197 -1.17 32.67 -20.26
N GLY A 198 -1.37 31.38 -20.49
CA GLY A 198 -1.76 30.84 -21.80
C GLY A 198 -3.15 31.27 -22.25
N THR A 199 -3.48 30.97 -23.49
CA THR A 199 -4.80 31.34 -24.11
C THR A 199 -5.87 30.27 -23.88
N GLU A 200 -5.46 29.02 -23.60
CA GLU A 200 -6.40 27.91 -23.38
C GLU A 200 -7.06 28.04 -22.01
N PRO A 201 -8.42 28.10 -21.94
CA PRO A 201 -9.11 28.19 -20.67
C PRO A 201 -9.03 26.88 -19.89
N VAL A 202 -9.05 26.99 -18.56
CA VAL A 202 -9.36 25.88 -17.67
C VAL A 202 -10.81 25.47 -17.88
N ARG A 203 -11.06 24.20 -18.15
CA ARG A 203 -12.40 23.67 -18.38
C ARG A 203 -12.77 22.66 -17.30
N LEU A 204 -13.90 22.93 -16.63
CA LEU A 204 -14.49 22.03 -15.68
C LEU A 204 -15.86 21.59 -16.17
N ARG A 205 -16.09 20.30 -16.29
CA ARG A 205 -17.42 19.75 -16.52
C ARG A 205 -18.22 19.83 -15.22
N LEU A 206 -19.33 20.54 -15.28
CA LEU A 206 -20.24 20.73 -14.13
C LEU A 206 -21.28 19.62 -14.11
N PHE A 207 -21.42 18.98 -12.97
CA PHE A 207 -22.47 18.01 -12.69
C PHE A 207 -23.43 18.63 -11.68
N SER A 208 -24.65 18.76 -12.08
CA SER A 208 -25.76 19.20 -11.23
C SER A 208 -26.77 18.08 -11.10
N SER A 209 -27.29 17.87 -9.90
CA SER A 209 -28.45 17.02 -9.67
C SER A 209 -29.75 17.64 -10.23
N ARG A 210 -29.68 18.86 -10.73
CA ARG A 210 -30.83 19.57 -11.40
C ARG A 210 -30.44 19.77 -12.86
N PRO A 211 -31.01 18.97 -13.78
CA PRO A 211 -30.68 19.08 -15.22
C PRO A 211 -31.12 20.41 -15.87
N ASP A 212 -32.05 21.12 -15.25
CA ASP A 212 -32.59 22.42 -15.67
C ASP A 212 -31.85 23.62 -15.01
N PHE A 213 -30.82 23.38 -14.22
CA PHE A 213 -30.09 24.44 -13.56
C PHE A 213 -29.20 25.22 -14.55
N THR A 214 -29.43 26.51 -14.62
CA THR A 214 -28.54 27.48 -15.27
C THR A 214 -27.98 28.39 -14.17
N PRO A 215 -26.67 28.37 -13.92
CA PRO A 215 -26.08 29.22 -12.88
C PRO A 215 -26.22 30.73 -13.30
N GLU A 216 -26.77 31.53 -12.39
CA GLU A 216 -26.91 32.99 -12.61
C GLU A 216 -25.62 33.73 -12.22
N GLU A 217 -24.89 33.25 -11.18
CA GLU A 217 -23.64 33.83 -10.74
C GLU A 217 -22.54 32.74 -10.67
N LEU A 218 -21.48 32.92 -11.44
CA LEU A 218 -20.36 31.99 -11.55
C LEU A 218 -19.04 32.67 -11.18
N VAL A 219 -19.02 33.29 -10.01
CA VAL A 219 -17.80 33.89 -9.49
C VAL A 219 -16.85 32.80 -9.07
N TYR A 220 -15.65 32.81 -9.65
CA TYR A 220 -14.56 31.94 -9.20
C TYR A 220 -13.51 32.72 -8.42
N THR A 221 -12.76 32.03 -7.59
CA THR A 221 -11.60 32.54 -6.88
C THR A 221 -10.44 31.54 -7.02
N TYR A 222 -9.27 32.01 -7.42
CA TYR A 222 -8.03 31.30 -7.31
C TYR A 222 -7.35 31.62 -5.97
N THR A 223 -6.96 30.62 -5.23
CA THR A 223 -6.04 30.77 -4.10
C THR A 223 -4.74 30.04 -4.42
N ASP A 224 -3.61 30.60 -4.01
CA ASP A 224 -2.30 30.00 -4.23
C ASP A 224 -2.05 28.78 -3.32
N TYR A 225 -0.86 28.20 -3.43
CA TYR A 225 -0.44 27.04 -2.63
C TYR A 225 -0.65 27.24 -1.13
N THR A 226 -0.48 28.46 -0.62
CA THR A 226 -0.63 28.79 0.81
C THR A 226 -2.09 29.01 1.23
N GLY A 227 -2.99 29.14 0.25
CA GLY A 227 -4.40 29.44 0.46
C GLY A 227 -4.72 30.95 0.36
N LYS A 228 -3.78 31.78 -0.06
CA LYS A 228 -4.00 33.21 -0.25
C LYS A 228 -4.75 33.46 -1.55
N PRO A 229 -5.85 34.24 -1.54
CA PRO A 229 -6.53 34.66 -2.76
C PRO A 229 -5.62 35.50 -3.67
N VAL A 230 -5.54 35.13 -4.94
CA VAL A 230 -4.66 35.80 -5.93
C VAL A 230 -5.41 36.34 -7.14
N ALA A 231 -6.56 35.76 -7.47
CA ALA A 231 -7.41 36.26 -8.55
C ALA A 231 -8.86 35.84 -8.33
N SER A 232 -9.79 36.62 -8.84
CA SER A 232 -11.21 36.29 -8.91
C SER A 232 -11.81 36.85 -10.20
N GLY A 233 -12.93 36.29 -10.63
CA GLY A 233 -13.61 36.74 -11.83
C GLY A 233 -14.88 35.95 -12.08
N GLN A 234 -15.51 36.21 -13.24
CA GLN A 234 -16.72 35.54 -13.69
C GLN A 234 -16.33 34.42 -14.66
N ALA A 235 -16.73 33.19 -14.36
CA ALA A 235 -16.56 32.07 -15.28
C ALA A 235 -17.61 32.13 -16.41
N LYS A 236 -17.23 31.60 -17.56
CA LYS A 236 -18.14 31.42 -18.68
C LYS A 236 -18.82 30.05 -18.57
N TYR A 237 -20.13 30.01 -18.67
CA TYR A 237 -20.88 28.77 -18.73
C TYR A 237 -21.26 28.44 -20.19
N LEU A 238 -20.93 27.22 -20.60
CA LEU A 238 -21.31 26.67 -21.89
C LEU A 238 -22.42 25.64 -21.66
N SER A 239 -23.65 25.98 -22.15
CA SER A 239 -24.77 25.05 -22.14
C SER A 239 -24.59 24.05 -23.30
N GLY A 240 -24.46 22.78 -23.03
CA GLY A 240 -24.28 21.71 -24.02
C GLY A 240 -23.41 20.62 -23.43
N ASN A 241 -23.69 19.36 -23.75
CA ASN A 241 -22.96 18.19 -23.21
C ASN A 241 -22.79 18.15 -21.67
N GLY A 242 -23.85 18.57 -20.93
CA GLY A 242 -23.86 18.46 -19.48
C GLY A 242 -23.29 19.65 -18.70
N GLY A 243 -23.06 20.80 -19.39
CA GLY A 243 -22.55 22.03 -18.75
C GLY A 243 -21.03 22.07 -18.57
N MET A 244 -20.44 23.17 -19.02
CA MET A 244 -19.00 23.39 -18.91
C MET A 244 -18.71 24.76 -18.33
N LEU A 245 -17.83 24.86 -17.35
CA LEU A 245 -17.26 26.08 -16.81
C LEU A 245 -15.94 26.37 -17.49
N GLU A 246 -15.76 27.56 -18.06
CA GLU A 246 -14.47 28.03 -18.56
C GLU A 246 -13.97 29.19 -17.71
N VAL A 247 -12.71 29.08 -17.28
CA VAL A 247 -12.02 30.08 -16.45
C VAL A 247 -10.66 30.39 -17.08
N PRO A 248 -10.22 31.65 -17.12
CA PRO A 248 -8.88 31.98 -17.59
C PRO A 248 -7.80 31.23 -16.78
N PRO A 249 -6.70 30.78 -17.40
CA PRO A 249 -5.62 30.13 -16.67
C PRO A 249 -4.90 31.13 -15.76
N PRO A 250 -4.31 30.66 -14.64
CA PRO A 250 -3.43 31.49 -13.81
C PRO A 250 -2.26 32.06 -14.61
N ARG A 251 -1.79 33.25 -14.21
CA ARG A 251 -0.73 33.95 -14.95
C ARG A 251 0.68 33.52 -14.58
N GLU A 252 0.86 33.02 -13.38
CA GLU A 252 2.17 32.65 -12.83
C GLU A 252 2.25 31.15 -12.58
N VAL A 253 3.47 30.61 -12.53
CA VAL A 253 3.73 29.22 -12.16
C VAL A 253 3.26 28.97 -10.75
N GLY A 254 2.66 27.81 -10.51
CA GLY A 254 2.25 27.37 -9.18
C GLY A 254 1.00 26.51 -9.18
N TYR A 255 0.65 26.07 -8.00
CA TYR A 255 -0.60 25.38 -7.71
C TYR A 255 -1.66 26.38 -7.27
N TYR A 256 -2.88 26.20 -7.78
CA TYR A 256 -4.02 27.04 -7.47
C TYR A 256 -5.25 26.23 -7.15
N ASP A 257 -5.83 26.41 -5.94
CA ASP A 257 -7.19 25.99 -5.69
C ASP A 257 -8.13 26.87 -6.51
N LEU A 258 -9.07 26.24 -7.21
CA LEU A 258 -10.13 26.90 -7.98
C LEU A 258 -11.47 26.69 -7.28
N LEU A 259 -11.97 27.76 -6.67
CA LEU A 259 -13.15 27.74 -5.84
C LEU A 259 -14.32 28.43 -6.54
N PHE A 260 -15.51 27.81 -6.45
CA PHE A 260 -16.80 28.44 -6.80
C PHE A 260 -17.68 28.44 -5.54
N PRO A 261 -17.57 29.48 -4.68
CA PRO A 261 -18.23 29.48 -3.37
C PRO A 261 -19.76 29.30 -3.46
N ALA A 262 -20.42 29.95 -4.43
CA ALA A 262 -21.86 29.85 -4.63
C ALA A 262 -22.33 28.43 -4.99
N LEU A 263 -21.45 27.62 -5.58
CA LEU A 263 -21.73 26.23 -5.97
C LEU A 263 -21.17 25.20 -4.99
N GLY A 264 -20.40 25.63 -3.99
CA GLY A 264 -19.67 24.74 -3.09
C GLY A 264 -18.64 23.86 -3.82
N ILE A 265 -18.14 24.28 -4.98
CA ILE A 265 -17.15 23.55 -5.78
C ILE A 265 -15.75 23.95 -5.32
N HIS A 266 -14.93 22.92 -5.07
CA HIS A 266 -13.50 23.04 -4.86
C HIS A 266 -12.77 22.13 -5.86
N SER A 267 -12.08 22.74 -6.82
CA SER A 267 -11.19 22.08 -7.78
C SER A 267 -9.79 22.67 -7.66
N ALA A 268 -8.87 22.28 -8.53
CA ALA A 268 -7.53 22.87 -8.58
C ALA A 268 -6.91 22.80 -9.97
N VAL A 269 -5.87 23.62 -10.16
CA VAL A 269 -5.10 23.76 -11.38
C VAL A 269 -3.62 23.88 -11.04
N VAL A 270 -2.77 23.26 -11.84
CA VAL A 270 -1.33 23.47 -11.82
C VAL A 270 -0.95 24.29 -13.05
N ALA A 271 -0.47 25.49 -12.82
CA ALA A 271 0.06 26.34 -13.89
C ALA A 271 1.55 26.08 -14.04
N ASP A 272 1.92 25.37 -15.09
CA ASP A 272 3.31 25.04 -15.35
C ASP A 272 3.55 24.70 -16.83
N HIS A 273 4.79 24.88 -17.28
CA HIS A 273 5.16 24.55 -18.65
C HIS A 273 5.31 23.03 -18.80
N PRO A 274 5.06 22.42 -19.98
CA PRO A 274 5.38 21.03 -20.22
C PRO A 274 6.86 20.71 -19.96
N VAL A 275 7.13 19.53 -19.38
CA VAL A 275 8.53 19.07 -19.19
C VAL A 275 9.09 18.64 -20.54
N SER A 276 10.20 19.23 -20.96
CA SER A 276 10.89 18.91 -22.22
C SER A 276 12.16 18.08 -21.94
N GLY A 277 12.65 17.41 -22.97
CA GLY A 277 13.86 16.59 -22.90
C GLY A 277 13.59 15.12 -22.57
N PRO A 278 14.65 14.32 -22.40
CA PRO A 278 14.52 12.91 -22.06
C PRO A 278 13.95 12.76 -20.63
N ALA A 279 13.15 11.72 -20.41
CA ALA A 279 12.65 11.41 -19.09
C ALA A 279 13.75 10.87 -18.18
N ASP A 280 13.75 11.31 -16.94
CA ASP A 280 14.59 10.70 -15.90
C ASP A 280 13.87 9.48 -15.33
N GLU A 281 14.48 8.32 -15.46
CA GLU A 281 13.88 7.05 -15.04
C GLU A 281 13.77 6.87 -13.52
N PHE A 282 14.27 7.82 -12.74
CA PHE A 282 14.07 7.85 -11.30
C PHE A 282 12.60 8.09 -10.93
N PHE A 283 11.91 8.96 -11.67
CA PHE A 283 10.54 9.35 -11.37
C PHE A 283 9.53 8.35 -11.93
N ALA A 284 8.75 7.79 -11.02
CA ALA A 284 7.76 6.78 -11.31
C ALA A 284 6.52 6.95 -10.42
N VAL A 285 5.40 6.35 -10.79
CA VAL A 285 4.18 6.38 -9.98
C VAL A 285 3.51 5.02 -9.94
N ASP A 286 2.87 4.70 -8.82
CA ASP A 286 1.91 3.61 -8.76
C ASP A 286 0.55 4.09 -9.28
N VAL A 287 -0.04 3.34 -10.18
CA VAL A 287 -1.35 3.67 -10.77
C VAL A 287 -2.45 2.73 -10.29
N ALA A 288 -2.11 1.53 -9.80
CA ALA A 288 -3.06 0.47 -9.44
C ALA A 288 -4.25 0.38 -10.41
N ALA A 289 -3.97 0.49 -11.70
CA ALA A 289 -4.98 0.65 -12.76
C ALA A 289 -5.84 -0.60 -12.92
N SER A 290 -5.25 -1.78 -12.70
CA SER A 290 -5.95 -3.06 -12.77
C SER A 290 -6.81 -3.34 -11.53
N ARG A 291 -6.58 -2.63 -10.42
CA ARG A 291 -7.41 -2.69 -9.23
C ARG A 291 -8.51 -1.64 -9.27
N GLY A 292 -9.74 -2.07 -9.04
CA GLY A 292 -10.90 -1.19 -8.97
C GLY A 292 -11.57 -0.96 -10.33
N VAL A 293 -12.47 0.00 -10.34
CA VAL A 293 -13.45 0.24 -11.42
C VAL A 293 -13.22 1.58 -12.12
N THR A 294 -12.02 2.16 -12.04
CA THR A 294 -11.71 3.39 -12.81
C THR A 294 -11.94 3.13 -14.29
N PRO A 295 -12.76 3.93 -14.99
CA PRO A 295 -12.98 3.75 -16.42
C PRO A 295 -11.69 3.77 -17.23
N LEU A 296 -11.62 2.99 -18.33
CA LEU A 296 -10.43 2.96 -19.16
C LEU A 296 -10.09 4.36 -19.72
N SER A 297 -11.10 5.12 -20.12
CA SER A 297 -10.92 6.50 -20.60
C SER A 297 -10.24 7.41 -19.56
N GLU A 298 -10.59 7.28 -18.29
CA GLU A 298 -9.97 8.05 -17.21
C GLU A 298 -8.52 7.61 -16.96
N LEU A 299 -8.23 6.31 -17.09
CA LEU A 299 -6.86 5.80 -17.01
C LEU A 299 -6.00 6.28 -18.18
N GLU A 300 -6.56 6.35 -19.38
CA GLU A 300 -5.90 6.94 -20.55
C GLU A 300 -5.58 8.43 -20.33
N GLU A 301 -6.49 9.17 -19.68
CA GLU A 301 -6.24 10.56 -19.27
C GLU A 301 -5.09 10.65 -18.25
N ILE A 302 -5.04 9.74 -17.27
CA ILE A 302 -3.92 9.64 -16.32
C ILE A 302 -2.61 9.36 -17.07
N PHE A 303 -2.60 8.46 -18.03
CA PHE A 303 -1.39 8.13 -18.80
C PHE A 303 -0.90 9.34 -19.62
N ARG A 304 -1.80 10.10 -20.26
CA ARG A 304 -1.45 11.35 -20.95
C ARG A 304 -0.92 12.42 -19.98
N LEU A 305 -1.54 12.53 -18.79
CA LEU A 305 -1.06 13.43 -17.73
C LEU A 305 0.37 13.09 -17.31
N LEU A 306 0.68 11.81 -17.12
CA LEU A 306 2.03 11.34 -16.78
C LEU A 306 3.01 11.64 -17.91
N ARG A 307 2.63 11.34 -19.15
CA ARG A 307 3.43 11.64 -20.35
C ARG A 307 3.76 13.13 -20.47
N ARG A 308 2.76 14.01 -20.26
CA ARG A 308 2.93 15.48 -20.26
C ARG A 308 3.99 15.93 -19.26
N ASN A 309 4.04 15.29 -18.09
CA ASN A 309 4.98 15.62 -17.00
C ASN A 309 6.27 14.80 -17.04
N ASN A 310 6.52 14.09 -18.14
CA ASN A 310 7.73 13.30 -18.40
C ASN A 310 7.98 12.18 -17.37
N ILE A 311 6.90 11.63 -16.77
CA ILE A 311 6.92 10.48 -15.85
C ILE A 311 6.54 9.26 -16.67
N LEU A 312 7.51 8.40 -17.00
CA LEU A 312 7.29 7.30 -17.92
C LEU A 312 7.17 5.93 -17.26
N TRP A 313 7.57 5.77 -16.00
CA TRP A 313 7.41 4.52 -15.29
C TRP A 313 6.13 4.49 -14.47
N ILE A 314 5.37 3.41 -14.66
CA ILE A 314 4.17 3.13 -13.88
C ILE A 314 4.22 1.74 -13.27
N ARG A 315 3.61 1.56 -12.10
CA ARG A 315 3.46 0.27 -11.44
C ARG A 315 1.98 -0.12 -11.43
N ASP A 316 1.70 -1.37 -11.81
CA ASP A 316 0.35 -1.94 -11.77
C ASP A 316 0.39 -3.38 -11.23
N ARG A 317 -0.73 -4.04 -11.15
CA ARG A 317 -0.86 -5.38 -10.57
C ARG A 317 -1.58 -6.31 -11.52
N LEU A 318 -1.11 -7.56 -11.55
CA LEU A 318 -1.74 -8.65 -12.29
C LEU A 318 -2.10 -9.80 -11.34
N THR A 319 -3.32 -10.27 -11.42
CA THR A 319 -3.75 -11.47 -10.70
C THR A 319 -3.46 -12.68 -11.58
N HIS A 320 -2.42 -13.45 -11.26
CA HIS A 320 -1.96 -14.58 -12.06
C HIS A 320 -3.07 -15.61 -12.25
N GLY A 321 -3.80 -15.99 -11.19
CA GLY A 321 -4.88 -16.97 -11.28
C GLY A 321 -6.09 -16.56 -12.14
N VAL A 322 -6.23 -15.27 -12.44
CA VAL A 322 -7.24 -14.77 -13.38
C VAL A 322 -6.76 -14.93 -14.82
N LEU A 323 -5.45 -14.74 -15.06
CA LEU A 323 -4.85 -14.87 -16.38
C LEU A 323 -4.58 -16.33 -16.79
N GLU A 324 -4.33 -17.21 -15.82
CA GLU A 324 -4.06 -18.63 -16.03
C GLU A 324 -5.00 -19.48 -15.17
N PRO A 325 -6.30 -19.61 -15.56
CA PRO A 325 -7.29 -20.34 -14.78
C PRO A 325 -7.06 -21.86 -14.72
N GLU A 326 -6.36 -22.42 -15.69
CA GLU A 326 -5.92 -23.82 -15.78
C GLU A 326 -4.46 -23.85 -16.24
N ALA A 327 -3.74 -24.90 -15.87
CA ALA A 327 -2.31 -25.06 -16.22
C ALA A 327 -2.06 -24.90 -17.72
N GLY A 328 -1.23 -23.92 -18.10
CA GLY A 328 -0.87 -23.61 -19.48
C GLY A 328 -1.98 -23.02 -20.34
N ARG A 329 -3.19 -22.80 -19.78
CA ARG A 329 -4.29 -22.15 -20.50
C ARG A 329 -4.46 -20.71 -20.03
N PHE A 330 -4.09 -19.76 -20.90
CA PHE A 330 -4.15 -18.35 -20.61
C PHE A 330 -5.44 -17.70 -21.17
N ASP A 331 -6.08 -16.86 -20.36
CA ASP A 331 -7.19 -16.00 -20.74
C ASP A 331 -6.75 -14.53 -20.63
N PHE A 332 -6.15 -13.99 -21.66
CA PHE A 332 -5.74 -12.59 -21.72
C PHE A 332 -6.90 -11.62 -21.93
N GLU A 333 -8.11 -12.11 -22.21
CA GLU A 333 -9.35 -11.35 -22.23
C GLU A 333 -10.08 -11.39 -20.88
N ALA A 334 -9.52 -12.05 -19.88
CA ALA A 334 -10.03 -12.04 -18.51
C ALA A 334 -10.25 -10.60 -18.00
N ALA A 335 -11.13 -10.43 -17.02
CA ALA A 335 -11.54 -9.12 -16.53
C ALA A 335 -12.07 -8.19 -17.66
N SER A 336 -12.80 -8.76 -18.64
CA SER A 336 -13.35 -8.04 -19.80
C SER A 336 -12.27 -7.39 -20.68
N GLY A 337 -11.11 -8.05 -20.82
CA GLY A 337 -9.97 -7.55 -21.58
C GLY A 337 -9.22 -6.39 -20.92
N ARG A 338 -9.55 -6.05 -19.67
CA ARG A 338 -9.02 -4.87 -18.99
C ARG A 338 -7.49 -4.90 -18.86
N TYR A 339 -6.90 -6.05 -18.51
CA TYR A 339 -5.44 -6.15 -18.41
C TYR A 339 -4.76 -5.82 -19.74
N ARG A 340 -5.27 -6.38 -20.85
CA ARG A 340 -4.77 -6.11 -22.20
C ARG A 340 -4.96 -4.65 -22.59
N GLN A 341 -6.17 -4.11 -22.45
CA GLN A 341 -6.49 -2.73 -22.82
C GLN A 341 -5.59 -1.71 -22.10
N LEU A 342 -5.31 -1.93 -20.81
CA LEU A 342 -4.44 -1.05 -20.03
C LEU A 342 -2.99 -1.07 -20.52
N ARG A 343 -2.44 -2.26 -20.82
CA ARG A 343 -1.06 -2.38 -21.31
C ARG A 343 -0.91 -1.83 -22.72
N GLU A 344 -1.92 -2.01 -23.56
CA GLU A 344 -1.98 -1.38 -24.90
C GLU A 344 -2.09 0.15 -24.79
N ALA A 345 -2.89 0.68 -23.87
CA ALA A 345 -2.98 2.12 -23.62
C ALA A 345 -1.65 2.69 -23.10
N ALA A 346 -1.01 2.02 -22.13
CA ALA A 346 0.31 2.40 -21.65
C ALA A 346 1.36 2.40 -22.76
N ALA A 347 1.35 1.38 -23.63
CA ALA A 347 2.25 1.29 -24.79
C ALA A 347 2.04 2.45 -25.77
N ARG A 348 0.78 2.83 -26.05
CA ARG A 348 0.46 3.98 -26.94
C ARG A 348 1.03 5.29 -26.42
N GLU A 349 1.01 5.48 -25.11
CA GLU A 349 1.58 6.66 -24.46
C GLU A 349 3.11 6.55 -24.21
N GLY A 350 3.73 5.44 -24.61
CA GLY A 350 5.18 5.20 -24.41
C GLY A 350 5.58 4.99 -22.96
N LEU A 351 4.65 4.56 -22.11
CA LEU A 351 4.90 4.28 -20.71
C LEU A 351 5.58 2.91 -20.54
N LYS A 352 6.37 2.79 -19.49
CA LYS A 352 7.10 1.58 -19.08
C LYS A 352 6.41 0.99 -17.85
N LEU A 353 6.04 -0.28 -17.90
CA LEU A 353 5.38 -0.96 -16.82
C LEU A 353 6.33 -1.76 -15.94
N LEU A 354 6.12 -1.61 -14.64
CA LEU A 354 6.49 -2.58 -13.61
C LEU A 354 5.20 -3.27 -13.17
N ASP A 355 5.00 -4.53 -13.53
CA ASP A 355 3.86 -5.31 -13.08
C ASP A 355 4.19 -6.14 -11.84
N VAL A 356 3.34 -6.06 -10.83
CA VAL A 356 3.35 -6.96 -9.68
C VAL A 356 2.53 -8.18 -10.05
N ILE A 357 3.15 -9.35 -10.08
CA ILE A 357 2.44 -10.61 -10.29
C ILE A 357 2.41 -11.38 -8.98
N HIS A 358 1.21 -11.50 -8.42
CA HIS A 358 0.95 -12.27 -7.20
C HIS A 358 -0.37 -13.05 -7.36
N ASP A 359 -0.85 -13.71 -6.29
CA ASP A 359 -2.06 -14.52 -6.31
C ASP A 359 -1.91 -15.78 -7.16
N THR A 360 -1.27 -16.78 -6.59
CA THR A 360 -1.04 -18.08 -7.25
C THR A 360 -2.34 -18.67 -7.83
N PRO A 361 -2.33 -19.20 -9.06
CA PRO A 361 -3.48 -19.87 -9.66
C PRO A 361 -4.02 -21.01 -8.78
N ASN A 362 -5.34 -21.19 -8.76
CA ASN A 362 -5.97 -22.21 -7.91
C ASN A 362 -5.46 -23.64 -8.15
N TRP A 363 -5.10 -23.96 -9.39
CA TRP A 363 -4.58 -25.27 -9.78
C TRP A 363 -3.15 -25.50 -9.27
N ASN A 364 -2.39 -24.44 -8.93
CA ASN A 364 -1.00 -24.49 -8.47
C ASN A 364 -0.80 -23.91 -7.07
N LYS A 365 -1.77 -24.07 -6.18
CA LYS A 365 -1.64 -23.61 -4.79
C LYS A 365 -1.10 -24.69 -3.89
N TYR A 366 -0.27 -24.26 -2.95
CA TYR A 366 0.22 -25.14 -1.89
C TYR A 366 -0.97 -25.72 -1.08
N PRO A 367 -1.09 -27.04 -0.93
CA PRO A 367 -2.24 -27.67 -0.28
C PRO A 367 -2.12 -27.54 1.26
N VAL A 368 -2.22 -26.36 1.80
CA VAL A 368 -2.14 -26.17 3.26
C VAL A 368 -3.53 -26.15 3.87
N LYS A 369 -3.82 -27.12 4.72
CA LYS A 369 -4.73 -26.93 5.84
C LYS A 369 -3.89 -26.33 6.97
N LEU A 370 -4.02 -25.03 7.18
CA LEU A 370 -3.47 -24.39 8.37
C LEU A 370 -4.18 -25.01 9.58
N ARG A 371 -3.42 -25.57 10.48
CA ARG A 371 -3.94 -26.17 11.71
C ARG A 371 -4.56 -25.07 12.57
N GLU A 372 -5.78 -25.30 13.05
CA GLU A 372 -6.48 -24.38 13.96
C GLU A 372 -5.73 -24.13 15.27
N ASP A 373 -4.90 -25.09 15.71
CA ASP A 373 -4.07 -24.99 16.94
C ASP A 373 -2.78 -24.15 16.77
N ARG A 374 -2.35 -23.89 15.53
CA ARG A 374 -1.36 -22.85 15.24
C ARG A 374 -1.90 -21.46 15.36
N VAL A 375 -3.17 -21.36 15.48
CA VAL A 375 -3.91 -20.18 15.87
C VAL A 375 -3.64 -19.81 17.36
N GLY A 376 -2.68 -20.39 18.04
CA GLY A 376 -2.00 -19.73 19.17
C GLY A 376 -1.43 -18.38 18.77
N ASP A 377 -1.02 -18.24 17.51
CA ASP A 377 -0.98 -17.01 16.76
C ASP A 377 -2.38 -16.72 16.18
N LYS A 378 -3.32 -16.28 17.00
CA LYS A 378 -4.67 -15.82 16.56
C LYS A 378 -4.60 -14.71 15.50
N ILE A 379 -3.46 -14.06 15.37
CA ILE A 379 -3.10 -13.17 14.28
C ILE A 379 -3.21 -13.93 12.95
N ALA A 380 -2.57 -15.06 12.85
CA ALA A 380 -2.59 -15.90 11.67
C ALA A 380 -4.01 -16.21 11.24
N GLY A 381 -4.81 -16.84 12.05
CA GLY A 381 -6.12 -17.37 11.67
C GLY A 381 -7.16 -16.36 11.13
N ARG A 382 -6.98 -15.05 11.35
CA ARG A 382 -7.91 -14.02 10.84
C ARG A 382 -7.46 -13.31 9.57
N TYR A 383 -6.15 -13.32 9.28
CA TYR A 383 -5.58 -12.72 8.06
C TYR A 383 -5.37 -13.73 6.93
N TYR A 384 -5.25 -15.01 7.25
CA TYR A 384 -4.92 -16.09 6.32
C TYR A 384 -6.08 -16.65 5.50
N MET A 385 -7.22 -16.02 5.53
CA MET A 385 -8.39 -16.45 4.77
C MET A 385 -8.35 -16.07 3.28
N HIS A 386 -7.30 -15.40 2.82
CA HIS A 386 -7.10 -15.19 1.39
C HIS A 386 -6.39 -16.40 0.80
N GLY A 387 -7.17 -17.43 0.39
CA GLY A 387 -6.66 -18.62 -0.27
C GLY A 387 -5.83 -18.35 -1.54
N ASN A 388 -5.50 -17.09 -1.83
CA ASN A 388 -4.68 -16.65 -2.94
C ASN A 388 -3.21 -16.37 -2.56
N ASN A 389 -2.90 -16.27 -1.26
CA ASN A 389 -1.57 -15.92 -0.76
C ASN A 389 -0.71 -17.16 -0.45
N LEU A 390 -0.88 -18.24 -1.21
CA LEU A 390 -0.14 -19.48 -1.08
C LEU A 390 0.86 -19.59 -2.25
N TYR A 391 2.12 -19.86 -1.95
CA TYR A 391 3.15 -20.04 -2.97
C TYR A 391 2.88 -21.29 -3.82
N PRO A 392 3.36 -21.34 -5.09
CA PRO A 392 3.14 -22.46 -5.98
C PRO A 392 4.01 -23.67 -5.60
N PRO A 393 3.45 -24.90 -5.47
CA PRO A 393 4.23 -26.11 -5.33
C PRO A 393 4.93 -26.52 -6.62
N ASP A 394 4.39 -26.18 -7.80
CA ASP A 394 5.05 -26.38 -9.09
C ASP A 394 5.69 -25.06 -9.56
N LEU A 395 6.98 -24.91 -9.24
CA LEU A 395 7.76 -23.74 -9.64
C LEU A 395 8.03 -23.66 -11.14
N ILE A 396 8.12 -24.81 -11.82
CA ILE A 396 8.39 -24.85 -13.26
C ILE A 396 7.22 -24.27 -14.02
N ALA A 397 6.01 -24.71 -13.68
CA ALA A 397 4.78 -24.19 -14.26
C ALA A 397 4.58 -22.71 -13.88
N ALA A 398 4.81 -22.33 -12.63
CA ALA A 398 4.71 -20.93 -12.22
C ALA A 398 5.65 -20.01 -13.01
N ALA A 399 6.93 -20.39 -13.15
CA ALA A 399 7.90 -19.62 -13.93
C ALA A 399 7.53 -19.52 -15.42
N ALA A 400 6.95 -20.57 -15.98
CA ALA A 400 6.41 -20.57 -17.34
C ALA A 400 5.23 -19.61 -17.50
N GLY A 401 4.35 -19.55 -16.50
CA GLY A 401 3.23 -18.60 -16.45
C GLY A 401 3.70 -17.13 -16.43
N PHE A 402 4.68 -16.80 -15.59
CA PHE A 402 5.29 -15.47 -15.56
C PHE A 402 5.93 -15.09 -16.92
N ASP A 403 6.64 -16.04 -17.56
CA ASP A 403 7.23 -15.83 -18.88
C ASP A 403 6.18 -15.56 -19.96
N ALA A 404 5.09 -16.32 -19.96
CA ALA A 404 4.00 -16.14 -20.92
C ALA A 404 3.29 -14.80 -20.76
N VAL A 405 2.98 -14.41 -19.51
CA VAL A 405 2.28 -13.17 -19.19
C VAL A 405 3.12 -11.95 -19.55
N THR A 406 4.39 -11.92 -19.14
CA THR A 406 5.26 -10.75 -19.40
C THR A 406 5.55 -10.59 -20.89
N ARG A 407 5.72 -11.69 -21.65
CA ARG A 407 5.88 -11.62 -23.12
C ARG A 407 4.64 -11.10 -23.81
N ARG A 408 3.45 -11.51 -23.34
CA ARG A 408 2.18 -11.11 -23.95
C ARG A 408 1.98 -9.60 -23.89
N PHE A 409 2.47 -8.96 -22.83
CA PHE A 409 2.28 -7.52 -22.60
C PHE A 409 3.46 -6.64 -23.04
N GLN A 410 4.42 -7.20 -23.78
CA GLN A 410 5.42 -6.38 -24.49
C GLN A 410 4.73 -5.51 -25.56
N PRO A 411 5.24 -4.29 -25.88
CA PRO A 411 6.51 -3.71 -25.38
C PRO A 411 6.35 -2.86 -24.08
N ALA A 412 5.15 -2.70 -23.52
CA ALA A 412 4.95 -1.88 -22.31
C ALA A 412 5.63 -2.49 -21.08
N GLU A 413 5.54 -3.82 -20.94
CA GLU A 413 6.15 -4.58 -19.84
C GLU A 413 7.67 -4.48 -19.87
N LYS A 414 8.25 -3.85 -18.86
CA LYS A 414 9.70 -3.66 -18.75
C LYS A 414 10.29 -4.35 -17.53
N ALA A 415 9.50 -4.51 -16.48
CA ALA A 415 9.93 -5.15 -15.26
C ALA A 415 8.78 -5.89 -14.59
N VAL A 416 9.10 -6.90 -13.80
CA VAL A 416 8.16 -7.63 -12.97
C VAL A 416 8.64 -7.67 -11.52
N GLU A 417 7.73 -7.40 -10.60
CA GLU A 417 7.86 -7.73 -9.17
C GLU A 417 7.29 -9.12 -8.94
N VAL A 418 8.12 -9.99 -8.38
CA VAL A 418 7.71 -11.35 -8.02
C VAL A 418 7.13 -11.30 -6.61
N TRP A 419 5.80 -11.39 -6.52
CA TRP A 419 5.02 -11.24 -5.29
C TRP A 419 4.81 -9.78 -4.84
N ASN A 420 4.02 -9.60 -3.76
CA ASN A 420 3.82 -8.32 -3.08
C ASN A 420 3.92 -8.51 -1.57
N GLU A 421 4.70 -7.69 -0.90
CA GLU A 421 4.85 -7.62 0.57
C GLU A 421 4.88 -8.98 1.29
N PRO A 422 5.86 -9.86 1.00
CA PRO A 422 5.95 -11.16 1.67
C PRO A 422 6.23 -11.07 3.18
N SER A 423 6.36 -9.86 3.70
CA SER A 423 6.45 -9.55 5.13
C SER A 423 5.10 -9.20 5.77
N SER A 424 4.08 -8.96 4.95
CA SER A 424 2.76 -8.55 5.41
C SER A 424 1.83 -9.75 5.53
N PRO A 425 1.15 -9.95 6.66
CA PRO A 425 0.14 -11.01 6.79
C PRO A 425 -0.97 -10.96 5.73
N THR A 426 -1.18 -9.82 5.09
CA THR A 426 -2.16 -9.66 4.02
C THR A 426 -1.76 -10.41 2.76
N PHE A 427 -0.47 -10.53 2.48
CA PHE A 427 0.06 -11.10 1.23
C PHE A 427 0.93 -12.33 1.43
N ASP A 428 1.26 -12.66 2.68
CA ASP A 428 2.07 -13.82 3.03
C ASP A 428 1.46 -14.55 4.23
N ASN A 429 1.20 -15.83 4.05
CA ASN A 429 0.66 -16.71 5.08
C ASN A 429 1.76 -17.21 6.05
N SER A 430 2.68 -16.35 6.47
CA SER A 430 3.83 -16.68 7.33
C SER A 430 4.73 -17.78 6.74
N PHE A 431 4.91 -17.76 5.43
CA PHE A 431 5.90 -18.63 4.78
C PHE A 431 7.31 -18.14 5.10
N PRO A 432 8.26 -19.05 5.28
CA PRO A 432 9.68 -18.71 5.32
C PRO A 432 10.15 -17.98 4.06
N VAL A 433 11.12 -17.07 4.17
CA VAL A 433 11.64 -16.27 3.05
C VAL A 433 12.19 -17.10 1.89
N GLU A 434 12.54 -18.35 2.13
CA GLU A 434 13.03 -19.30 1.13
C GLU A 434 11.99 -19.58 0.04
N PHE A 435 10.69 -19.51 0.36
CA PHE A 435 9.62 -19.76 -0.61
C PHE A 435 9.56 -18.69 -1.68
N VAL A 436 9.49 -17.40 -1.30
CA VAL A 436 9.52 -16.31 -2.28
C VAL A 436 10.86 -16.22 -2.98
N SER A 437 11.95 -16.56 -2.30
CA SER A 437 13.28 -16.63 -2.91
C SER A 437 13.33 -17.68 -4.01
N ALA A 438 12.80 -18.88 -3.77
CA ALA A 438 12.75 -19.95 -4.76
C ALA A 438 11.89 -19.57 -5.99
N LEU A 439 10.72 -18.96 -5.75
CA LEU A 439 9.86 -18.47 -6.84
C LEU A 439 10.58 -17.40 -7.69
N THR A 440 11.18 -16.40 -7.06
CA THR A 440 11.92 -15.33 -7.76
C THR A 440 13.08 -15.89 -8.58
N LYS A 441 13.83 -16.82 -8.02
CA LYS A 441 14.90 -17.53 -8.75
C LYS A 441 14.37 -18.28 -9.96
N ALA A 442 13.27 -19.01 -9.80
CA ALA A 442 12.68 -19.80 -10.88
C ALA A 442 12.22 -18.89 -12.04
N VAL A 443 11.55 -17.77 -11.73
CA VAL A 443 11.15 -16.78 -12.73
C VAL A 443 12.36 -16.22 -13.47
N SER A 444 13.40 -15.80 -12.73
CA SER A 444 14.62 -15.24 -13.28
C SER A 444 15.39 -16.20 -14.17
N VAL A 445 15.53 -17.46 -13.75
CA VAL A 445 16.17 -18.52 -14.54
C VAL A 445 15.37 -18.77 -15.83
N ARG A 446 14.05 -18.88 -15.73
CA ARG A 446 13.18 -19.07 -16.90
C ARG A 446 13.33 -17.95 -17.90
N PHE A 447 13.29 -16.67 -17.46
CA PHE A 447 13.49 -15.52 -18.33
C PHE A 447 14.87 -15.56 -19.02
N SER A 448 15.91 -15.92 -18.26
CA SER A 448 17.27 -16.03 -18.81
C SER A 448 17.39 -17.13 -19.85
N LEU A 449 16.72 -18.28 -19.66
CA LEU A 449 16.74 -19.43 -20.57
C LEU A 449 15.91 -19.18 -21.83
N THR A 450 14.81 -18.45 -21.71
CA THR A 450 13.92 -18.14 -22.85
C THR A 450 14.28 -16.85 -23.57
N GLY A 451 15.28 -16.07 -23.08
CA GLY A 451 15.64 -14.77 -23.62
C GLY A 451 14.55 -13.71 -23.41
N ASN A 452 13.76 -13.80 -22.35
CA ASN A 452 12.79 -12.77 -21.98
C ASN A 452 13.51 -11.53 -21.43
N PRO A 453 13.33 -10.34 -22.07
CA PRO A 453 14.09 -9.13 -21.71
C PRO A 453 13.55 -8.43 -20.44
N THR A 454 12.41 -8.87 -19.90
CA THR A 454 11.78 -8.26 -18.73
C THR A 454 12.71 -8.32 -17.52
N ALA A 455 12.96 -7.18 -16.88
CA ALA A 455 13.75 -7.12 -15.66
C ALA A 455 12.98 -7.80 -14.50
N VAL A 456 13.71 -8.46 -13.63
CA VAL A 456 13.15 -9.11 -12.43
C VAL A 456 13.55 -8.32 -11.21
N THR A 457 12.57 -7.89 -10.42
CA THR A 457 12.81 -7.31 -9.11
C THR A 457 12.26 -8.22 -8.02
N GLY A 458 12.78 -8.12 -6.83
CA GLY A 458 12.41 -9.03 -5.76
C GLY A 458 12.60 -8.43 -4.39
N ILE A 459 12.18 -9.19 -3.41
CA ILE A 459 12.01 -8.90 -1.98
C ILE A 459 10.66 -8.21 -1.73
N VAL A 460 10.36 -7.08 -2.36
CA VAL A 460 9.07 -6.34 -2.32
C VAL A 460 8.51 -6.19 -0.89
N TYR A 461 9.40 -5.95 0.08
CA TYR A 461 9.04 -5.92 1.50
C TYR A 461 8.22 -4.68 1.85
N SER A 462 7.37 -4.75 2.89
CA SER A 462 6.53 -3.62 3.35
C SER A 462 7.29 -2.52 4.12
N GLY A 463 8.61 -2.57 4.10
CA GLY A 463 9.56 -1.62 4.68
C GLY A 463 10.97 -2.01 4.29
N PRO A 464 12.02 -1.29 4.71
CA PRO A 464 13.38 -1.75 4.52
C PRO A 464 13.54 -3.17 5.08
N PRO A 465 13.95 -4.18 4.27
CA PRO A 465 13.95 -5.59 4.67
C PRO A 465 15.10 -5.96 5.63
N VAL A 466 15.47 -5.07 6.52
CA VAL A 466 16.63 -5.19 7.41
C VAL A 466 16.64 -6.52 8.18
N GLN A 467 15.48 -6.97 8.63
CA GLN A 467 15.34 -8.19 9.44
C GLN A 467 15.75 -9.46 8.68
N ASN A 468 15.39 -9.58 7.41
CA ASN A 468 15.54 -10.79 6.61
C ASN A 468 16.53 -10.64 5.45
N TYR A 469 17.09 -9.45 5.24
CA TYR A 469 17.93 -9.18 4.08
C TYR A 469 19.15 -10.10 3.99
N GLY A 470 19.79 -10.35 5.11
CA GLY A 470 20.91 -11.30 5.18
C GLY A 470 20.50 -12.73 4.79
N LEU A 471 19.28 -13.15 5.10
CA LEU A 471 18.76 -14.46 4.71
C LEU A 471 18.42 -14.52 3.21
N TYR A 472 17.89 -13.45 2.62
CA TYR A 472 17.73 -13.33 1.17
C TYR A 472 19.08 -13.41 0.44
N ILE A 473 20.11 -12.72 0.95
CA ILE A 473 21.47 -12.80 0.41
C ILE A 473 22.04 -14.22 0.56
N ALA A 474 21.87 -14.84 1.72
CA ALA A 474 22.33 -16.22 1.97
C ALA A 474 21.66 -17.23 1.03
N ASN A 475 20.42 -16.97 0.63
CA ASN A 475 19.71 -17.71 -0.42
C ASN A 475 20.18 -17.36 -1.84
N GLY A 476 21.13 -16.45 -2.01
CA GLY A 476 21.68 -16.05 -3.31
C GLY A 476 20.69 -15.24 -4.16
N LEU A 477 19.64 -14.64 -3.56
CA LEU A 477 18.59 -13.97 -4.33
C LEU A 477 19.11 -12.81 -5.17
N LEU A 478 20.11 -12.06 -4.67
CA LEU A 478 20.66 -10.92 -5.39
C LEU A 478 21.28 -11.29 -6.75
N ASP A 479 21.72 -12.54 -6.95
CA ASP A 479 22.25 -13.01 -8.22
C ASP A 479 21.17 -13.22 -9.30
N TYR A 480 19.91 -13.20 -8.90
CA TYR A 480 18.77 -13.47 -9.79
C TYR A 480 17.89 -12.25 -10.07
N VAL A 481 18.11 -11.14 -9.40
CA VAL A 481 17.35 -9.92 -9.61
C VAL A 481 18.20 -8.82 -10.25
N ASP A 482 17.54 -7.93 -10.99
CA ASP A 482 18.17 -6.74 -11.58
C ASP A 482 18.16 -5.57 -10.59
N ALA A 483 17.20 -5.56 -9.68
CA ALA A 483 17.09 -4.61 -8.57
C ALA A 483 16.40 -5.26 -7.36
N VAL A 484 16.74 -4.77 -6.18
CA VAL A 484 15.99 -5.04 -4.95
C VAL A 484 14.88 -4.01 -4.82
N SER A 485 13.63 -4.46 -4.68
CA SER A 485 12.49 -3.56 -4.45
C SER A 485 11.92 -3.70 -3.05
N TYR A 486 11.43 -2.60 -2.50
CA TYR A 486 10.71 -2.57 -1.23
C TYR A 486 9.85 -1.30 -1.14
N HIS A 487 8.93 -1.28 -0.18
CA HIS A 487 8.09 -0.13 0.12
C HIS A 487 8.67 0.65 1.29
N ASP A 488 8.53 1.98 1.31
CA ASP A 488 9.00 2.76 2.46
C ASP A 488 8.09 3.95 2.77
N TYR A 489 7.18 3.73 3.71
CA TYR A 489 6.23 4.75 4.16
C TYR A 489 6.75 5.57 5.36
N GLN A 490 8.01 5.38 5.77
CA GLN A 490 8.61 6.17 6.83
C GLN A 490 8.71 7.65 6.45
N PRO A 491 8.74 8.57 7.42
CA PRO A 491 8.98 9.99 7.15
C PRO A 491 10.29 10.24 6.39
N ALA A 492 10.27 11.24 5.51
CA ALA A 492 11.38 11.53 4.61
C ALA A 492 12.75 11.67 5.32
N ASP A 493 12.77 12.30 6.50
CA ASP A 493 13.99 12.55 7.26
C ASP A 493 14.62 11.30 7.93
N THR A 494 13.95 10.13 7.84
CA THR A 494 14.42 8.88 8.45
C THR A 494 14.92 7.84 7.44
N LEU A 495 14.70 8.05 6.15
CA LEU A 495 14.95 7.07 5.08
C LEU A 495 16.43 6.68 4.93
N GLU A 496 17.34 7.60 5.24
CA GLU A 496 18.79 7.35 5.16
C GLU A 496 19.22 6.16 6.02
N ASP A 497 18.62 6.00 7.20
CA ASP A 497 18.98 4.91 8.12
C ASP A 497 18.63 3.52 7.54
N GLY A 498 17.49 3.38 6.88
CA GLY A 498 17.08 2.14 6.22
C GLY A 498 18.05 1.73 5.12
N VAL A 499 18.32 2.64 4.18
CA VAL A 499 19.25 2.40 3.07
C VAL A 499 20.67 2.09 3.57
N PHE A 500 21.14 2.84 4.55
CA PHE A 500 22.45 2.62 5.16
C PHE A 500 22.58 1.20 5.73
N ARG A 501 21.58 0.73 6.47
CA ARG A 501 21.57 -0.61 7.07
C ARG A 501 21.57 -1.71 6.02
N LEU A 502 20.79 -1.57 4.96
CA LEU A 502 20.80 -2.56 3.87
C LEU A 502 22.20 -2.67 3.22
N ARG A 503 22.86 -1.54 2.98
CA ARG A 503 24.23 -1.53 2.43
C ARG A 503 25.28 -2.10 3.40
N GLU A 504 25.09 -1.92 4.70
CA GLU A 504 25.94 -2.58 5.71
C GLU A 504 25.78 -4.10 5.64
N ILE A 505 24.55 -4.62 5.54
CA ILE A 505 24.30 -6.06 5.43
C ILE A 505 24.94 -6.63 4.15
N GLU A 506 24.83 -5.93 3.01
CA GLU A 506 25.52 -6.35 1.77
C GLU A 506 27.04 -6.48 1.99
N ARG A 507 27.67 -5.49 2.61
CA ARG A 507 29.11 -5.51 2.89
C ARG A 507 29.50 -6.62 3.87
N GLU A 508 28.76 -6.79 4.96
CA GLU A 508 29.01 -7.81 5.98
C GLU A 508 28.80 -9.22 5.42
N SER A 509 27.87 -9.42 4.51
CA SER A 509 27.63 -10.71 3.88
C SER A 509 28.65 -11.09 2.81
N GLY A 510 29.49 -10.13 2.36
CA GLY A 510 30.49 -10.35 1.31
C GLY A 510 29.88 -10.65 -0.06
N THR A 511 28.65 -10.26 -0.32
CA THR A 511 28.02 -10.47 -1.63
C THR A 511 28.76 -9.72 -2.74
N ALA A 512 28.94 -10.38 -3.89
CA ALA A 512 29.48 -9.75 -5.10
C ALA A 512 28.53 -8.70 -5.71
N ARG A 513 27.29 -8.66 -5.25
CA ARG A 513 26.24 -7.72 -5.71
C ARG A 513 26.12 -6.48 -4.81
N CYS A 514 27.14 -6.16 -4.02
CA CYS A 514 27.15 -4.95 -3.21
C CYS A 514 26.92 -3.72 -4.09
N GLY A 515 25.96 -2.86 -3.72
CA GLY A 515 25.59 -1.69 -4.52
C GLY A 515 24.47 -1.95 -5.55
N ILE A 516 23.87 -3.15 -5.57
CA ILE A 516 22.74 -3.47 -6.45
C ILE A 516 21.66 -2.37 -6.38
N PRO A 517 21.03 -1.97 -7.53
CA PRO A 517 20.01 -0.93 -7.51
C PRO A 517 18.87 -1.22 -6.55
N TYR A 518 18.43 -0.18 -5.84
CA TYR A 518 17.19 -0.23 -5.06
C TYR A 518 16.08 0.52 -5.78
N TRP A 519 14.89 -0.07 -5.81
CA TRP A 519 13.66 0.54 -6.28
C TRP A 519 12.69 0.66 -5.10
N ILE A 520 12.23 1.86 -4.85
CA ILE A 520 11.15 2.09 -3.89
C ILE A 520 9.85 2.02 -4.67
N THR A 521 9.17 0.88 -4.58
CA THR A 521 8.04 0.59 -5.45
C THR A 521 6.69 1.01 -4.88
N GLU A 522 6.67 1.37 -3.60
CA GLU A 522 5.58 2.13 -2.97
C GLU A 522 6.15 3.03 -1.88
N ALA A 523 5.89 4.32 -1.97
CA ALA A 523 6.04 5.25 -0.86
C ALA A 523 5.17 6.49 -1.08
N GLY A 524 4.37 6.84 -0.10
CA GLY A 524 3.45 7.96 -0.15
C GLY A 524 3.22 8.55 1.24
N MET A 525 2.29 9.49 1.33
CA MET A 525 1.81 10.05 2.58
C MET A 525 0.29 10.14 2.52
N PRO A 526 -0.43 9.39 3.38
CA PRO A 526 -1.87 9.37 3.33
C PRO A 526 -2.48 10.61 4.01
N TRP A 527 -3.69 10.93 3.58
CA TRP A 527 -4.59 11.87 4.22
C TRP A 527 -5.90 11.18 4.62
N ALA A 528 -6.76 11.85 5.40
CA ALA A 528 -8.00 11.25 5.88
C ALA A 528 -9.01 11.04 4.75
N ASN A 529 -9.59 9.84 4.60
CA ASN A 529 -10.47 9.45 3.50
C ASN A 529 -11.93 9.91 3.63
N ARG A 530 -12.23 10.76 4.61
CA ARG A 530 -13.62 11.21 4.87
C ARG A 530 -14.14 12.24 3.89
N GLU A 531 -13.23 12.86 3.15
CA GLU A 531 -13.53 13.93 2.20
C GLU A 531 -13.18 13.46 0.78
N LEU A 532 -13.83 14.09 -0.19
CA LEU A 532 -13.52 13.88 -1.62
C LEU A 532 -12.16 14.46 -2.00
N ARG A 533 -11.65 15.37 -1.17
CA ARG A 533 -10.39 16.09 -1.28
C ARG A 533 -9.78 16.26 0.12
N ALA A 534 -8.45 16.23 0.24
CA ALA A 534 -7.78 16.46 1.50
C ALA A 534 -8.01 17.88 2.05
N ALA A 535 -8.05 17.99 3.36
CA ALA A 535 -7.96 19.30 4.02
C ALA A 535 -6.62 19.98 3.65
N PRO A 536 -6.57 21.33 3.54
CA PRO A 536 -5.37 22.02 3.08
C PRO A 536 -4.09 21.73 3.89
N ALA A 537 -4.22 21.45 5.18
CA ALA A 537 -3.08 21.10 6.05
C ALA A 537 -2.55 19.69 5.71
N ASP A 538 -3.44 18.71 5.55
CA ASP A 538 -3.09 17.33 5.19
C ASP A 538 -2.50 17.28 3.78
N ASP A 539 -3.05 18.06 2.84
CA ASP A 539 -2.57 18.17 1.47
C ASP A 539 -1.15 18.74 1.40
N ARG A 540 -0.85 19.83 2.16
CA ARG A 540 0.51 20.37 2.27
C ARG A 540 1.47 19.37 2.93
N HIS A 541 1.02 18.66 3.95
CA HIS A 541 1.83 17.64 4.60
C HIS A 541 2.15 16.50 3.63
N SER A 542 1.16 16.01 2.89
CA SER A 542 1.37 14.98 1.85
C SER A 542 2.34 15.46 0.76
N ALA A 543 2.19 16.71 0.30
CA ALA A 543 3.09 17.31 -0.69
C ALA A 543 4.53 17.39 -0.20
N SER A 544 4.74 17.87 1.03
CA SER A 544 6.07 17.96 1.64
C SER A 544 6.73 16.60 1.79
N GLU A 545 5.99 15.59 2.26
CA GLU A 545 6.52 14.25 2.47
C GLU A 545 6.85 13.53 1.14
N ILE A 546 5.99 13.65 0.12
CA ILE A 546 6.25 13.03 -1.19
C ILE A 546 7.48 13.67 -1.85
N ALA A 547 7.59 14.99 -1.81
CA ALA A 547 8.76 15.70 -2.33
C ALA A 547 10.02 15.41 -1.51
N GLY A 548 9.93 15.45 -0.18
CA GLY A 548 11.02 15.11 0.73
C GLY A 548 11.55 13.70 0.51
N LYS A 549 10.66 12.71 0.35
CA LYS A 549 11.05 11.33 0.02
C LYS A 549 11.80 11.24 -1.30
N ALA A 550 11.33 11.91 -2.35
CA ALA A 550 12.02 11.90 -3.64
C ALA A 550 13.42 12.54 -3.54
N ILE A 551 13.55 13.65 -2.81
CA ILE A 551 14.85 14.31 -2.54
C ILE A 551 15.79 13.34 -1.82
N GLU A 552 15.34 12.71 -0.74
CA GLU A 552 16.16 11.77 0.03
C GLU A 552 16.53 10.54 -0.82
N PHE A 553 15.55 9.89 -1.45
CA PHE A 553 15.81 8.72 -2.28
C PHE A 553 16.81 9.01 -3.40
N ARG A 554 16.71 10.18 -4.04
CA ARG A 554 17.68 10.60 -5.06
C ARG A 554 19.08 10.75 -4.47
N ALA A 555 19.22 11.41 -3.32
CA ALA A 555 20.50 11.61 -2.63
C ALA A 555 21.11 10.30 -2.11
N LEU A 556 20.29 9.30 -1.81
CA LEU A 556 20.74 7.98 -1.35
C LEU A 556 21.04 6.99 -2.49
N GLY A 557 20.91 7.43 -3.75
CA GLY A 557 21.19 6.59 -4.90
C GLY A 557 20.11 5.55 -5.21
N ILE A 558 18.89 5.76 -4.76
CA ILE A 558 17.74 4.95 -5.20
C ILE A 558 17.56 5.15 -6.70
N GLN A 559 17.43 4.05 -7.45
CA GLN A 559 17.35 4.11 -8.90
C GLN A 559 15.97 4.51 -9.41
N ARG A 560 14.89 4.08 -8.72
CA ARG A 560 13.49 4.43 -9.06
C ARG A 560 12.65 4.63 -7.82
N TYR A 561 11.82 5.65 -7.86
CA TYR A 561 10.85 5.95 -6.81
C TYR A 561 9.44 6.01 -7.42
N PHE A 562 8.60 5.04 -7.04
CA PHE A 562 7.18 4.99 -7.41
C PHE A 562 6.36 5.66 -6.31
N ALA A 563 5.96 6.90 -6.56
CA ALA A 563 5.09 7.62 -5.65
C ALA A 563 3.72 6.93 -5.56
N PHE A 564 3.28 6.61 -4.34
CA PHE A 564 2.00 5.95 -4.08
C PHE A 564 0.98 6.95 -3.59
N ILE A 565 -0.08 7.28 -4.32
CA ILE A 565 -0.53 6.79 -5.62
C ILE A 565 -1.13 7.96 -6.42
N ILE A 566 -1.12 7.92 -7.75
CA ILE A 566 -1.61 9.06 -8.54
C ILE A 566 -3.11 9.29 -8.40
N LYS A 567 -3.95 8.27 -8.50
CA LYS A 567 -5.41 8.39 -8.47
C LYS A 567 -5.96 8.45 -7.05
N TYR A 568 -7.17 8.96 -6.88
CA TYR A 568 -7.93 8.83 -5.63
C TYR A 568 -8.01 7.36 -5.22
N TYR A 569 -7.46 7.02 -4.05
CA TYR A 569 -7.33 5.64 -3.61
C TYR A 569 -7.53 5.50 -2.10
N ASN A 570 -8.70 4.97 -1.74
CA ASN A 570 -9.02 4.68 -0.34
C ASN A 570 -8.50 3.30 0.08
N GLU A 571 -7.76 3.29 1.16
CA GLU A 571 -7.34 2.09 1.85
C GLU A 571 -7.75 2.20 3.32
N LEU A 572 -8.77 1.41 3.71
CA LEU A 572 -9.38 1.51 5.04
C LEU A 572 -9.87 2.94 5.34
N HIS A 573 -9.13 3.67 6.17
CA HIS A 573 -9.46 5.03 6.61
C HIS A 573 -8.52 6.10 6.06
N LYS A 574 -7.67 5.72 5.12
CA LYS A 574 -6.64 6.57 4.52
C LYS A 574 -6.88 6.71 3.03
N ASN A 575 -6.51 7.85 2.49
CA ASN A 575 -6.43 8.06 1.06
C ASN A 575 -5.02 8.48 0.70
N PHE A 576 -4.46 7.89 -0.35
CA PHE A 576 -3.10 8.17 -0.79
C PHE A 576 -3.07 8.96 -2.12
N GLY A 577 -4.23 9.32 -2.67
CA GLY A 577 -4.33 9.95 -3.98
C GLY A 577 -3.62 11.30 -4.08
N MET A 578 -2.85 11.48 -5.15
CA MET A 578 -2.32 12.79 -5.57
C MET A 578 -3.32 13.55 -6.47
N LEU A 579 -4.37 12.87 -6.94
CA LEU A 579 -5.58 13.45 -7.50
C LEU A 579 -6.72 13.24 -6.51
N ASP A 580 -7.64 14.20 -6.43
CA ASP A 580 -8.84 14.06 -5.61
C ASP A 580 -9.90 13.15 -6.25
N ALA A 581 -11.04 12.95 -5.60
CA ALA A 581 -12.10 12.07 -6.09
C ALA A 581 -12.72 12.54 -7.43
N ASN A 582 -12.58 13.80 -7.78
CA ASN A 582 -13.05 14.39 -9.03
C ASN A 582 -11.94 14.47 -10.08
N GLY A 583 -10.74 13.98 -9.79
CA GLY A 583 -9.59 14.01 -10.70
C GLY A 583 -8.84 15.35 -10.73
N ALA A 584 -9.19 16.31 -9.87
CA ALA A 584 -8.42 17.54 -9.77
C ALA A 584 -7.09 17.30 -9.04
N PRO A 585 -5.99 17.96 -9.44
CA PRO A 585 -4.69 17.77 -8.79
C PRO A 585 -4.72 18.25 -7.34
N MET A 586 -3.95 17.54 -6.51
CA MET A 586 -3.63 17.93 -5.15
C MET A 586 -2.28 18.66 -5.13
N ARG A 587 -1.94 19.33 -4.03
CA ARG A 587 -0.61 19.95 -3.84
C ARG A 587 0.51 18.91 -3.97
N SER A 588 0.25 17.67 -3.54
CA SER A 588 1.19 16.56 -3.70
C SER A 588 1.52 16.25 -5.16
N MET A 589 0.53 16.34 -6.06
CA MET A 589 0.78 16.17 -7.51
C MET A 589 1.59 17.35 -8.08
N ALA A 590 1.26 18.57 -7.69
CA ALA A 590 2.00 19.75 -8.12
C ALA A 590 3.47 19.70 -7.64
N ALA A 591 3.70 19.39 -6.38
CA ALA A 591 5.05 19.26 -5.82
C ALA A 591 5.85 18.14 -6.50
N TYR A 592 5.23 16.99 -6.78
CA TYR A 592 5.91 15.88 -7.44
C TYR A 592 6.27 16.20 -8.89
N THR A 593 5.36 16.81 -9.66
CA THR A 593 5.61 17.19 -11.06
C THR A 593 6.63 18.32 -11.17
N HIS A 594 6.61 19.27 -10.24
CA HIS A 594 7.65 20.32 -10.18
C HIS A 594 9.02 19.71 -9.86
N LEU A 595 9.08 18.77 -8.92
CA LEU A 595 10.33 18.11 -8.54
C LEU A 595 10.97 17.32 -9.70
N VAL A 596 10.16 16.78 -10.64
CA VAL A 596 10.69 16.19 -11.89
C VAL A 596 11.60 17.21 -12.62
N ARG A 597 11.20 18.48 -12.69
CA ARG A 597 12.01 19.54 -13.32
C ARG A 597 13.24 19.88 -12.54
N VAL A 598 13.11 19.92 -11.19
CA VAL A 598 14.20 20.33 -10.29
C VAL A 598 15.33 19.32 -10.31
N LEU A 599 15.02 18.01 -10.31
CA LEU A 599 16.00 16.95 -10.07
C LEU A 599 16.36 16.10 -11.28
N SER A 600 15.60 16.18 -12.41
CA SER A 600 15.92 15.34 -13.59
C SER A 600 17.36 15.52 -14.01
N HIS A 601 18.04 14.37 -14.14
CA HIS A 601 19.45 14.24 -14.60
C HIS A 601 20.49 14.94 -13.72
N LYS A 602 20.13 15.48 -12.55
CA LYS A 602 21.08 16.09 -11.62
C LYS A 602 21.73 15.04 -10.72
N GLU A 603 23.02 15.21 -10.47
CA GLU A 603 23.78 14.39 -9.54
C GLU A 603 23.74 14.97 -8.12
N TYR A 604 23.74 14.09 -7.11
CA TYR A 604 23.87 14.51 -5.72
C TYR A 604 25.33 14.93 -5.43
N LEU A 605 25.48 16.15 -4.90
CA LEU A 605 26.77 16.77 -4.65
C LEU A 605 27.15 16.81 -3.16
N GLY A 606 26.17 16.73 -2.29
CA GLY A 606 26.33 16.87 -0.82
C GLY A 606 25.18 17.64 -0.21
N ASP A 607 25.33 18.04 1.04
CA ASP A 607 24.35 18.83 1.78
C ASP A 607 24.77 20.30 1.84
N PHE A 608 23.80 21.19 1.93
CA PHE A 608 24.06 22.60 2.09
C PHE A 608 24.05 23.01 3.57
N ARG A 609 25.10 23.61 4.05
CA ARG A 609 25.24 24.05 5.44
C ARG A 609 24.44 25.32 5.67
N LEU A 610 23.19 25.18 6.02
CA LEU A 610 22.34 26.30 6.41
C LEU A 610 21.88 26.16 7.88
N PRO A 611 21.98 27.28 8.65
CA PRO A 611 21.43 27.28 9.99
C PRO A 611 19.92 27.08 9.98
N GLY A 612 19.39 26.16 10.80
CA GLY A 612 17.97 26.02 11.05
C GLY A 612 17.17 25.15 10.07
N ALA A 613 17.78 24.64 8.97
CA ALA A 613 17.14 23.66 8.08
C ALA A 613 17.22 22.27 8.68
N VAL A 614 16.15 21.46 8.54
CA VAL A 614 16.13 20.07 9.01
C VAL A 614 16.96 19.19 8.07
N ARG A 615 16.76 19.37 6.77
CA ARG A 615 17.50 18.69 5.71
C ARG A 615 17.76 19.64 4.54
N SER A 616 18.92 19.49 3.95
CA SER A 616 19.25 20.21 2.70
C SER A 616 20.12 19.32 1.84
N ARG A 617 19.64 18.96 0.66
CA ARG A 617 20.35 18.15 -0.31
C ARG A 617 20.68 19.01 -1.52
N VAL A 618 21.94 19.00 -1.97
CA VAL A 618 22.41 19.77 -3.13
C VAL A 618 22.58 18.83 -4.32
N PHE A 619 21.94 19.20 -5.41
CA PHE A 619 22.08 18.52 -6.69
C PHE A 619 22.60 19.49 -7.74
N GLY A 620 23.26 18.97 -8.78
CA GLY A 620 23.79 19.81 -9.83
C GLY A 620 24.06 19.07 -11.12
N ASP A 621 24.15 19.86 -12.17
CA ASP A 621 24.60 19.49 -13.52
C ASP A 621 25.47 20.60 -14.10
N GLU A 622 25.74 20.57 -15.40
CA GLU A 622 26.50 21.61 -16.12
C GLU A 622 25.80 22.99 -16.15
N ASN A 623 24.48 23.03 -15.90
CA ASN A 623 23.65 24.25 -15.93
C ASN A 623 23.50 24.91 -14.57
N GLY A 624 24.06 24.35 -13.49
CA GLY A 624 24.04 24.95 -12.17
C GLY A 624 23.69 23.97 -11.05
N LYS A 625 23.52 24.52 -9.85
CA LYS A 625 23.26 23.78 -8.62
C LYS A 625 21.93 24.18 -8.03
N VAL A 626 21.25 23.23 -7.43
CA VAL A 626 20.03 23.45 -6.66
C VAL A 626 20.15 22.83 -5.26
N ALA A 627 19.88 23.61 -4.22
CA ALA A 627 19.73 23.10 -2.88
C ALA A 627 18.24 22.88 -2.61
N CYS A 628 17.89 21.64 -2.35
CA CYS A 628 16.54 21.23 -1.98
C CYS A 628 16.46 21.16 -0.46
N LEU A 629 15.65 22.02 0.13
CA LEU A 629 15.45 22.11 1.58
C LEU A 629 14.05 21.62 1.92
N TYR A 630 13.91 20.82 2.95
CA TYR A 630 12.60 20.49 3.47
C TYR A 630 12.58 20.50 4.99
N VAL A 631 11.45 20.97 5.53
CA VAL A 631 11.18 20.98 6.95
C VAL A 631 9.96 20.09 7.18
N PRO A 632 10.04 19.05 8.03
CA PRO A 632 8.87 18.28 8.38
C PRO A 632 7.78 19.21 8.91
N LEU A 633 6.65 19.27 8.22
CA LEU A 633 5.50 20.05 8.66
C LEU A 633 4.82 19.33 9.83
N ARG A 634 5.27 19.62 11.04
CA ARG A 634 4.50 19.28 12.23
C ARG A 634 3.36 20.28 12.40
N PRO A 635 2.17 19.87 12.88
CA PRO A 635 1.00 20.75 13.00
C PRO A 635 1.21 22.05 13.77
N ALA A 636 2.34 22.25 14.43
CA ALA A 636 2.66 23.40 15.28
C ALA A 636 4.05 24.01 15.02
N ALA A 637 4.70 23.69 13.90
CA ALA A 637 6.00 24.32 13.62
C ALA A 637 5.78 25.78 13.20
N PRO A 638 6.39 26.76 13.90
CA PRO A 638 6.30 28.15 13.49
C PRO A 638 6.97 28.35 12.13
N GLU A 639 6.51 29.37 11.39
CA GLU A 639 7.20 29.82 10.19
C GLU A 639 8.67 30.06 10.52
N LYS A 640 9.54 29.38 9.75
CA LYS A 640 10.98 29.52 9.90
C LYS A 640 11.51 30.37 8.75
N GLU A 641 12.24 31.41 9.07
CA GLU A 641 13.05 32.12 8.09
C GLU A 641 14.41 31.44 7.96
N LEU A 642 14.84 31.27 6.76
CA LEU A 642 16.15 30.79 6.40
C LEU A 642 17.02 32.01 6.03
N VAL A 643 18.18 32.15 6.68
CA VAL A 643 19.13 33.21 6.36
C VAL A 643 20.24 32.63 5.50
N LEU A 644 20.41 33.17 4.31
CA LEU A 644 21.50 32.79 3.43
C LEU A 644 22.85 33.24 4.02
N PRO A 645 23.90 32.41 3.94
CA PRO A 645 25.23 32.80 4.32
C PRO A 645 25.75 33.97 3.46
N GLU A 646 26.58 34.84 4.06
CA GLU A 646 27.19 35.96 3.37
C GLU A 646 28.07 35.46 2.19
N GLY A 647 28.00 36.16 1.04
CA GLY A 647 28.76 35.87 -0.15
C GLY A 647 28.21 34.70 -0.99
N VAL A 648 26.95 34.31 -0.80
CA VAL A 648 26.24 33.37 -1.68
C VAL A 648 25.36 34.15 -2.65
N GLU A 649 25.60 33.95 -3.94
CA GLU A 649 24.76 34.53 -4.99
C GLU A 649 23.63 33.56 -5.34
N LEU A 650 22.42 33.91 -4.89
CA LEU A 650 21.20 33.16 -5.20
C LEU A 650 20.62 33.67 -6.51
N LEU A 651 20.40 32.76 -7.47
CA LEU A 651 19.74 33.10 -8.75
C LEU A 651 18.23 33.27 -8.56
N ARG A 652 17.62 32.33 -7.85
CA ARG A 652 16.19 32.35 -7.50
C ARG A 652 15.86 31.33 -6.40
N ALA A 653 14.73 31.55 -5.76
CA ALA A 653 14.10 30.63 -4.81
C ALA A 653 12.71 30.25 -5.28
N GLU A 654 12.33 28.99 -5.11
CA GLU A 654 11.03 28.47 -5.51
C GLU A 654 10.42 27.66 -4.36
N GLY A 655 9.08 27.68 -4.23
CA GLY A 655 8.33 26.82 -3.32
C GLY A 655 8.11 25.41 -3.90
N ALA A 656 7.41 24.58 -3.15
CA ALA A 656 7.15 23.17 -3.51
C ALA A 656 6.49 22.99 -4.88
N ASP A 657 5.70 23.95 -5.33
CA ASP A 657 4.94 23.96 -6.58
C ASP A 657 5.60 24.80 -7.69
N GLY A 658 6.83 25.30 -7.46
CA GLY A 658 7.59 26.08 -8.43
C GLY A 658 7.30 27.58 -8.45
N ARG A 659 6.36 28.08 -7.62
CA ARG A 659 6.15 29.53 -7.52
C ARG A 659 7.40 30.22 -6.98
N PRO A 660 7.74 31.40 -7.50
CA PRO A 660 8.85 32.17 -7.01
C PRO A 660 8.63 32.61 -5.55
N LEU A 661 9.65 32.49 -4.73
CA LEU A 661 9.67 32.99 -3.36
C LEU A 661 10.42 34.31 -3.27
N ALA A 662 9.85 35.28 -2.56
CA ALA A 662 10.54 36.53 -2.30
C ALA A 662 11.74 36.32 -1.36
N VAL A 663 12.87 36.90 -1.72
CA VAL A 663 14.09 36.89 -0.90
C VAL A 663 14.40 38.34 -0.48
N GLU A 664 14.16 38.65 0.78
CA GLU A 664 14.39 39.98 1.33
C GLU A 664 15.59 39.95 2.28
N ASN A 665 16.61 40.71 1.96
CA ASN A 665 17.85 40.80 2.77
C ASN A 665 18.48 39.44 3.08
N GLY A 666 18.48 38.53 2.10
CA GLY A 666 19.00 37.16 2.27
C GLY A 666 18.11 36.24 3.12
N ARG A 667 16.90 36.67 3.47
CA ARG A 667 15.94 35.89 4.23
C ARG A 667 14.89 35.25 3.30
N ILE A 668 14.62 33.98 3.51
CA ILE A 668 13.69 33.16 2.72
C ILE A 668 12.68 32.55 3.68
N PRO A 669 11.38 32.76 3.47
CA PRO A 669 10.35 32.11 4.29
C PRO A 669 10.29 30.60 3.93
N VAL A 670 10.42 29.74 4.91
CA VAL A 670 10.39 28.27 4.72
C VAL A 670 9.16 27.63 5.39
N GLY A 671 8.32 28.43 6.03
CA GLY A 671 7.30 27.92 6.94
C GLY A 671 6.09 27.26 6.29
N GLY A 672 5.54 27.86 5.23
CA GLY A 672 4.25 27.44 4.66
C GLY A 672 4.35 26.32 3.62
N ASP A 673 5.54 26.06 3.06
CA ASP A 673 5.70 25.22 1.86
C ASP A 673 6.29 23.86 2.15
N GLY A 674 6.91 23.67 3.30
CA GLY A 674 7.57 22.41 3.65
C GLY A 674 8.81 22.09 2.80
N VAL A 675 8.83 22.49 1.54
CA VAL A 675 9.94 22.29 0.60
C VAL A 675 10.27 23.60 -0.11
N VAL A 676 11.56 23.94 -0.19
CA VAL A 676 12.08 25.12 -0.88
C VAL A 676 13.26 24.73 -1.75
N TYR A 677 13.31 25.27 -2.94
CA TYR A 677 14.40 25.07 -3.91
C TYR A 677 15.19 26.37 -4.08
N LEU A 678 16.50 26.31 -3.83
CA LEU A 678 17.42 27.44 -3.97
C LEU A 678 18.38 27.18 -5.13
N TYR A 679 18.38 28.03 -6.12
CA TYR A 679 19.18 27.86 -7.34
C TYR A 679 20.42 28.76 -7.32
N PHE A 680 21.55 28.19 -7.64
CA PHE A 680 22.85 28.85 -7.68
C PHE A 680 23.55 28.56 -9.01
N ALA A 681 24.25 29.55 -9.55
CA ALA A 681 25.18 29.32 -10.65
C ALA A 681 26.36 28.47 -10.15
N ASP A 682 26.90 28.84 -8.98
CA ASP A 682 27.91 28.06 -8.27
C ASP A 682 27.67 28.17 -6.75
N LEU A 683 28.10 27.16 -6.01
CA LEU A 683 28.03 27.12 -4.56
C LEU A 683 29.44 26.88 -4.02
N PRO A 684 29.97 27.81 -3.19
CA PRO A 684 31.30 27.66 -2.61
C PRO A 684 31.48 26.33 -1.87
N GLU A 685 32.58 25.63 -2.10
CA GLU A 685 32.85 24.31 -1.48
C GLU A 685 32.77 24.32 0.05
N ARG A 686 33.10 25.46 0.68
CA ARG A 686 33.02 25.64 2.14
C ARG A 686 31.59 25.52 2.70
N LEU A 687 30.57 25.71 1.85
CA LEU A 687 29.16 25.60 2.19
C LEU A 687 28.56 24.24 1.85
N LEU A 688 29.32 23.42 1.10
CA LEU A 688 28.93 22.08 0.74
C LEU A 688 29.50 21.09 1.76
N ASP A 689 28.62 20.39 2.46
CA ASP A 689 28.98 19.27 3.30
C ASP A 689 28.93 17.98 2.47
N ARG A 690 30.06 17.31 2.36
CA ARG A 690 30.13 16.03 1.59
C ARG A 690 29.51 14.87 2.33
N ASN A 691 28.60 15.08 3.18
CA ASN A 691 27.82 14.07 3.95
C ASN A 691 28.47 12.67 3.93
N THR A 692 29.21 12.34 4.97
CA THR A 692 30.01 11.09 5.05
C THR A 692 29.17 9.81 5.05
N ARG A 693 27.86 9.91 5.12
CA ARG A 693 26.93 8.79 5.14
C ARG A 693 26.17 8.67 3.80
N ALA A 694 25.50 9.71 3.34
CA ALA A 694 24.72 9.68 2.10
C ALA A 694 25.60 9.61 0.84
N MET A 695 26.71 10.35 0.78
CA MET A 695 27.59 10.38 -0.40
C MET A 695 28.17 9.00 -0.76
N PRO A 696 28.67 8.17 0.19
CA PRO A 696 29.10 6.81 -0.13
C PRO A 696 27.96 5.93 -0.65
N LEU A 697 26.72 6.08 -0.12
CA LEU A 697 25.56 5.35 -0.61
C LEU A 697 25.22 5.72 -2.06
N TYR A 698 25.16 7.01 -2.34
CA TYR A 698 24.95 7.53 -3.70
C TYR A 698 25.98 7.02 -4.69
N ARG A 699 27.27 7.10 -4.33
CA ARG A 699 28.37 6.64 -5.21
C ARG A 699 28.30 5.14 -5.44
N ALA A 700 28.05 4.34 -4.41
CA ALA A 700 27.93 2.89 -4.55
C ALA A 700 26.85 2.50 -5.58
N ALA A 701 25.70 3.18 -5.54
CA ALA A 701 24.62 2.95 -6.50
C ALA A 701 24.97 3.47 -7.91
N ARG A 702 25.53 4.67 -8.02
CA ARG A 702 25.93 5.27 -9.30
C ARG A 702 27.02 4.46 -10.02
N ASP A 703 27.98 3.98 -9.27
CA ASP A 703 29.17 3.28 -9.82
C ASP A 703 28.89 1.77 -10.00
N TYR A 704 27.74 1.27 -9.56
CA TYR A 704 27.35 -0.13 -9.75
C TYR A 704 27.32 -0.49 -11.23
N ARG A 705 27.91 -1.63 -11.57
CA ARG A 705 27.89 -2.19 -12.93
C ARG A 705 26.97 -3.41 -12.92
N PRO A 706 25.90 -3.40 -13.72
CA PRO A 706 25.00 -4.54 -13.81
C PRO A 706 25.75 -5.82 -14.20
N ALA A 707 25.57 -6.86 -13.44
CA ALA A 707 26.05 -8.18 -13.77
C ALA A 707 24.91 -9.03 -14.33
N PRO A 708 25.18 -9.93 -15.28
CA PRO A 708 24.17 -10.84 -15.79
C PRO A 708 23.52 -11.63 -14.64
N ARG A 709 22.22 -11.88 -14.77
CA ARG A 709 21.50 -12.75 -13.82
C ARG A 709 22.04 -14.17 -13.89
N CYS A 710 22.00 -14.86 -12.77
CA CYS A 710 22.42 -16.26 -12.66
C CYS A 710 21.57 -17.15 -13.58
N ARG A 711 22.21 -18.05 -14.31
CA ARG A 711 21.60 -18.99 -15.28
C ARG A 711 21.69 -20.44 -14.85
N LYS A 712 22.05 -20.72 -13.60
CA LYS A 712 22.10 -22.07 -13.06
C LYS A 712 20.71 -22.71 -13.19
N PRO A 713 20.59 -23.85 -13.88
CA PRO A 713 19.28 -24.35 -14.34
C PRO A 713 18.44 -24.97 -13.23
N VAL A 714 19.04 -25.30 -12.08
CA VAL A 714 18.34 -25.98 -10.99
C VAL A 714 18.03 -24.98 -9.86
N VAL A 715 16.79 -24.98 -9.41
CA VAL A 715 16.33 -24.20 -8.25
C VAL A 715 15.86 -25.16 -7.16
N ILE A 716 16.41 -25.00 -5.97
CA ILE A 716 15.96 -25.74 -4.77
C ILE A 716 14.80 -24.97 -4.15
N GLN A 717 13.68 -25.66 -3.99
CA GLN A 717 12.44 -25.15 -3.43
C GLN A 717 12.18 -25.80 -2.07
N PRO A 718 11.84 -25.03 -1.02
CA PRO A 718 11.32 -25.61 0.20
C PRO A 718 9.96 -26.25 -0.02
N ASP A 719 9.71 -27.40 0.60
CA ASP A 719 8.45 -28.14 0.59
C ASP A 719 8.10 -28.63 1.99
N TYR A 720 8.30 -27.73 2.98
CA TYR A 720 8.11 -28.05 4.40
C TYR A 720 6.64 -28.35 4.70
N ASP A 721 6.38 -29.24 5.66
CA ASP A 721 5.05 -29.33 6.26
C ASP A 721 4.79 -28.10 7.12
N LEU A 722 4.11 -27.12 6.54
CA LEU A 722 3.76 -25.88 7.23
C LEU A 722 2.81 -26.11 8.40
N GLY A 723 2.11 -27.26 8.44
CA GLY A 723 1.35 -27.73 9.58
C GLY A 723 2.22 -28.03 10.80
N GLU A 724 3.46 -28.43 10.61
CA GLU A 724 4.39 -28.82 11.68
C GLU A 724 5.61 -27.88 11.81
N THR A 725 5.75 -26.93 10.89
CA THR A 725 6.87 -25.98 10.88
C THR A 725 6.53 -24.70 11.65
N PHE A 726 7.33 -24.30 12.61
CA PHE A 726 7.18 -23.05 13.35
C PHE A 726 8.15 -22.00 12.81
N TYR A 727 7.62 -21.01 12.10
CA TYR A 727 8.39 -19.90 11.60
C TYR A 727 8.19 -18.65 12.48
N SER A 728 9.28 -18.08 12.96
CA SER A 728 9.28 -16.92 13.86
C SER A 728 9.41 -15.57 13.15
N GLY A 729 9.29 -15.52 11.82
CA GLY A 729 9.55 -14.32 11.01
C GLY A 729 11.04 -14.11 10.69
N THR A 730 11.94 -14.74 11.40
CA THR A 730 13.40 -14.68 11.17
C THR A 730 14.06 -16.04 11.00
N GLY A 731 13.35 -17.13 11.27
CA GLY A 731 13.86 -18.49 11.13
C GLY A 731 12.88 -19.53 11.62
N ILE A 732 13.20 -20.78 11.33
CA ILE A 732 12.41 -21.95 11.67
C ILE A 732 12.88 -22.49 13.03
N ARG A 733 11.93 -22.80 13.89
CA ARG A 733 12.17 -23.37 15.20
C ARG A 733 12.21 -24.90 15.12
N PHE A 734 13.20 -25.52 15.73
CA PHE A 734 13.19 -26.97 15.97
C PHE A 734 11.97 -27.39 16.81
N GLY A 735 11.46 -28.58 16.53
CA GLY A 735 10.45 -29.22 17.36
C GLY A 735 10.92 -29.42 18.81
N ALA A 736 10.00 -29.77 19.71
CA ALA A 736 10.32 -30.02 21.12
C ALA A 736 11.33 -31.16 21.32
N ASP A 737 11.38 -32.11 20.41
CA ASP A 737 12.34 -33.24 20.34
C ASP A 737 13.72 -32.85 19.75
N GLY A 738 13.90 -31.56 19.40
CA GLY A 738 15.11 -31.06 18.78
C GLY A 738 15.25 -31.42 17.29
N THR A 739 14.18 -31.84 16.64
CA THR A 739 14.20 -32.22 15.20
C THR A 739 13.46 -31.21 14.32
N PHE A 740 13.87 -31.18 13.06
CA PHE A 740 13.14 -30.52 11.96
C PHE A 740 13.16 -31.42 10.72
N ARG A 741 11.98 -31.84 10.28
CA ARG A 741 11.83 -32.62 9.05
C ARG A 741 11.94 -31.67 7.86
N CYS A 742 13.05 -31.75 7.15
CA CYS A 742 13.35 -30.90 6.01
C CYS A 742 12.97 -31.61 4.71
N ARG A 743 12.02 -31.06 3.97
CA ARG A 743 11.66 -31.50 2.63
C ARG A 743 12.01 -30.41 1.67
N VAL A 744 12.71 -30.74 0.58
CA VAL A 744 13.09 -29.79 -0.47
C VAL A 744 12.94 -30.45 -1.84
N ARG A 745 12.60 -29.64 -2.82
CA ARG A 745 12.43 -30.08 -4.20
C ARG A 745 13.49 -29.43 -5.08
N TYR A 746 14.24 -30.23 -5.81
CA TYR A 746 15.16 -29.78 -6.84
C TYR A 746 14.39 -29.70 -8.17
N ASN A 747 14.33 -28.52 -8.78
CA ASN A 747 13.58 -28.25 -10.00
C ASN A 747 14.54 -27.88 -11.12
N ASN A 748 14.58 -28.66 -12.20
CA ASN A 748 15.33 -28.33 -13.42
C ASN A 748 14.45 -27.49 -14.35
N LEU A 749 14.76 -26.21 -14.51
CA LEU A 749 14.03 -25.27 -15.37
C LEU A 749 14.50 -25.31 -16.83
N SER A 750 15.51 -26.11 -17.15
CA SER A 750 16.06 -26.20 -18.49
C SER A 750 15.40 -27.30 -19.33
N GLY A 751 15.46 -27.14 -20.64
CA GLY A 751 15.04 -28.16 -21.60
C GLY A 751 16.04 -29.33 -21.81
N ARG A 752 17.04 -29.50 -20.89
CA ARG A 752 18.07 -30.53 -20.97
C ARG A 752 18.14 -31.30 -19.65
N PRO A 753 18.53 -32.58 -19.70
CA PRO A 753 18.82 -33.31 -18.45
C PRO A 753 19.98 -32.64 -17.66
N VAL A 754 19.87 -32.69 -16.33
CA VAL A 754 20.90 -32.14 -15.42
C VAL A 754 21.17 -33.19 -14.32
N THR A 755 22.43 -33.54 -14.14
CA THR A 755 22.85 -34.39 -13.01
C THR A 755 23.09 -33.50 -11.78
N VAL A 756 22.42 -33.82 -10.69
CA VAL A 756 22.54 -33.17 -9.39
C VAL A 756 23.27 -34.10 -8.42
N GLU A 757 24.21 -33.55 -7.69
CA GLU A 757 24.89 -34.21 -6.56
C GLU A 757 24.60 -33.41 -5.30
N PRO A 758 23.61 -33.81 -4.49
CA PRO A 758 23.19 -33.05 -3.33
C PRO A 758 24.32 -32.78 -2.36
N GLY A 759 24.39 -31.57 -1.85
CA GLY A 759 25.36 -31.18 -0.84
C GLY A 759 24.65 -30.41 0.29
N ILE A 760 25.16 -30.59 1.51
CA ILE A 760 24.69 -29.87 2.68
C ILE A 760 25.89 -29.30 3.47
N GLU A 761 25.77 -28.05 3.86
CA GLU A 761 26.68 -27.38 4.81
C GLU A 761 25.94 -27.21 6.13
N LEU A 762 26.47 -27.85 7.17
CA LEU A 762 25.88 -27.85 8.51
C LEU A 762 26.68 -26.95 9.44
N PRO A 763 26.07 -26.05 10.17
CA PRO A 763 26.71 -25.29 11.23
C PRO A 763 26.97 -26.23 12.46
N ARG A 764 27.90 -25.83 13.33
CA ARG A 764 28.14 -26.55 14.60
C ARG A 764 26.83 -26.65 15.39
N GLY A 765 26.56 -27.83 15.90
CA GLY A 765 25.36 -28.11 16.70
C GLY A 765 24.14 -28.55 15.89
N ILE A 766 24.27 -28.75 14.59
CA ILE A 766 23.22 -29.35 13.74
C ILE A 766 23.81 -30.54 13.00
N VAL A 767 23.08 -31.65 12.96
CA VAL A 767 23.43 -32.85 12.21
C VAL A 767 22.28 -33.29 11.29
N ALA A 768 22.60 -33.99 10.20
CA ALA A 768 21.65 -34.56 9.26
C ALA A 768 22.02 -36.03 8.96
N PRO A 769 21.70 -36.96 9.87
CA PRO A 769 22.19 -38.34 9.80
C PRO A 769 21.64 -39.15 8.59
N ASP A 770 20.51 -38.76 8.09
CA ASP A 770 19.79 -39.40 6.99
C ASP A 770 19.81 -38.58 5.68
N PHE A 771 20.75 -37.64 5.53
CA PHE A 771 20.84 -36.80 4.34
C PHE A 771 21.15 -37.64 3.09
N PRO A 772 20.28 -37.57 2.03
CA PRO A 772 20.49 -38.34 0.81
C PRO A 772 21.49 -37.63 -0.11
N ASP A 773 22.75 -38.06 -0.11
CA ASP A 773 23.86 -37.46 -0.86
C ASP A 773 24.15 -38.12 -2.22
N ALA A 774 23.41 -39.17 -2.57
CA ALA A 774 23.60 -39.88 -3.84
C ALA A 774 23.21 -38.98 -5.04
N ALA A 775 24.06 -38.95 -6.05
CA ALA A 775 23.80 -38.24 -7.28
C ALA A 775 22.58 -38.81 -8.03
N PHE A 776 21.81 -37.93 -8.68
CA PHE A 776 20.67 -38.28 -9.50
C PHE A 776 20.54 -37.38 -10.72
N GLU A 777 19.81 -37.84 -11.72
CA GLU A 777 19.49 -37.07 -12.93
C GLU A 777 18.08 -36.46 -12.82
N LEU A 778 17.95 -35.19 -13.19
CA LEU A 778 16.69 -34.50 -13.45
C LEU A 778 16.48 -34.42 -14.95
N GLY A 779 15.41 -34.99 -15.46
CA GLY A 779 15.02 -34.80 -16.86
C GLY A 779 14.71 -33.34 -17.19
N PRO A 780 14.48 -33.01 -18.47
CA PRO A 780 14.07 -31.66 -18.89
C PRO A 780 12.77 -31.25 -18.19
N ASN A 781 12.76 -30.07 -17.56
CA ASN A 781 11.63 -29.57 -16.75
C ASN A 781 11.17 -30.60 -15.70
N GLY A 782 12.10 -31.39 -15.18
CA GLY A 782 11.81 -32.43 -14.19
C GLY A 782 12.13 -31.92 -12.78
N SER A 783 11.52 -32.57 -11.79
CA SER A 783 11.78 -32.28 -10.38
C SER A 783 11.93 -33.57 -9.56
N ARG A 784 12.67 -33.47 -8.43
CA ARG A 784 12.84 -34.54 -7.46
C ARG A 784 12.78 -33.98 -6.04
N MET A 785 11.98 -34.65 -5.20
CA MET A 785 11.90 -34.38 -3.76
C MET A 785 13.02 -35.11 -3.02
N LEU A 786 13.66 -34.43 -2.09
CA LEU A 786 14.50 -34.99 -1.05
C LEU A 786 13.86 -34.70 0.30
N GLU A 787 13.94 -35.68 1.20
CA GLU A 787 13.44 -35.59 2.56
C GLU A 787 14.50 -36.15 3.52
N PHE A 788 14.76 -35.44 4.62
CA PHE A 788 15.72 -35.81 5.65
C PHE A 788 15.42 -35.04 6.93
N THR A 789 16.09 -35.47 8.02
CA THR A 789 15.88 -34.86 9.34
C THR A 789 17.10 -34.06 9.76
N LEU A 790 16.91 -32.80 10.10
CA LEU A 790 17.87 -31.98 10.79
C LEU A 790 17.65 -32.11 12.30
N ARG A 791 18.72 -32.40 13.05
CA ARG A 791 18.67 -32.57 14.50
C ARG A 791 19.63 -31.58 15.19
N ALA A 792 19.09 -30.85 16.16
CA ALA A 792 19.88 -30.02 17.03
C ALA A 792 20.62 -30.92 18.05
N THR A 793 21.91 -30.69 18.23
CA THR A 793 22.72 -31.31 19.31
C THR A 793 22.84 -30.33 20.49
N ASP A 794 23.41 -30.80 21.62
CA ASP A 794 23.62 -29.96 22.80
C ASP A 794 24.60 -28.80 22.54
N ASP A 795 25.43 -28.91 21.51
CA ASP A 795 26.33 -27.84 21.06
C ASP A 795 25.59 -26.66 20.39
N LEU A 796 24.32 -26.83 19.99
CA LEU A 796 23.54 -25.75 19.43
C LEU A 796 23.09 -24.79 20.54
N GLY A 797 23.68 -23.61 20.56
CA GLY A 797 23.27 -22.55 21.48
C GLY A 797 21.81 -22.20 21.35
N VAL A 798 21.15 -21.95 22.47
CA VAL A 798 19.74 -21.51 22.49
C VAL A 798 19.58 -20.14 21.83
N ALA A 799 18.54 -19.97 21.07
CA ALA A 799 18.11 -18.72 20.39
C ALA A 799 19.10 -18.10 19.40
N ARG A 800 20.15 -18.81 18.99
CA ARG A 800 20.99 -18.38 17.87
C ARG A 800 20.46 -18.97 16.57
N HIS A 801 20.23 -18.11 15.58
CA HIS A 801 19.96 -18.59 14.23
C HIS A 801 21.21 -19.22 13.64
N SER A 802 21.07 -20.44 13.20
CA SER A 802 22.12 -21.19 12.51
C SER A 802 21.68 -21.47 11.09
N LEU A 803 22.54 -21.18 10.12
CA LEU A 803 22.23 -21.37 8.71
C LEU A 803 22.67 -22.76 8.25
N VAL A 804 21.72 -23.57 7.82
CA VAL A 804 21.96 -24.78 7.02
C VAL A 804 21.87 -24.38 5.54
N ARG A 805 22.85 -24.80 4.73
CA ARG A 805 22.85 -24.55 3.30
C ARG A 805 22.75 -25.86 2.51
N LEU A 806 21.75 -25.93 1.64
CA LEU A 806 21.54 -27.03 0.74
C LEU A 806 21.97 -26.60 -0.68
N GLY A 807 22.70 -27.44 -1.39
CA GLY A 807 23.20 -27.08 -2.71
C GLY A 807 23.36 -28.29 -3.63
N ASP A 808 24.17 -28.10 -4.65
CA ASP A 808 24.63 -29.12 -5.60
C ASP A 808 26.14 -29.02 -5.72
N ARG A 809 26.86 -30.10 -5.44
CA ARG A 809 28.32 -30.14 -5.49
C ARG A 809 28.85 -29.92 -6.92
N ARG A 810 28.02 -30.15 -7.95
CA ARG A 810 28.33 -29.85 -9.35
C ARG A 810 28.10 -28.39 -9.74
N GLY A 811 27.51 -27.60 -8.84
CA GLY A 811 27.33 -26.16 -9.04
C GLY A 811 26.17 -25.76 -9.95
N ASN A 812 25.21 -26.63 -10.22
CA ASN A 812 24.04 -26.34 -11.10
C ASN A 812 22.97 -25.47 -10.42
N THR A 813 23.10 -25.18 -9.13
CA THR A 813 22.17 -24.31 -8.38
C THR A 813 22.93 -23.37 -7.45
N THR A 814 22.25 -22.30 -6.99
CA THR A 814 22.66 -21.56 -5.79
C THR A 814 22.09 -22.24 -4.55
N PRO A 815 22.74 -22.12 -3.40
CA PRO A 815 22.25 -22.72 -2.17
C PRO A 815 20.84 -22.25 -1.79
N LEU A 816 20.07 -23.15 -1.18
CA LEU A 816 18.94 -22.82 -0.33
C LEU A 816 19.47 -22.67 1.10
N ALA A 817 19.32 -21.51 1.71
CA ALA A 817 19.74 -21.27 3.09
C ALA A 817 18.52 -21.28 4.01
N VAL A 818 18.56 -22.15 5.01
CA VAL A 818 17.49 -22.30 6.01
C VAL A 818 18.02 -21.81 7.35
N ALA A 819 17.38 -20.80 7.93
CA ALA A 819 17.71 -20.32 9.26
C ALA A 819 16.95 -21.14 10.31
N LEU A 820 17.68 -21.83 11.16
CA LEU A 820 17.14 -22.68 12.22
C LEU A 820 17.55 -22.17 13.60
N HIS A 821 16.68 -22.30 14.58
CA HIS A 821 16.98 -21.94 15.97
C HIS A 821 16.32 -22.90 16.96
N ARG A 822 16.98 -23.08 18.09
CA ARG A 822 16.44 -23.83 19.24
C ARG A 822 15.72 -22.86 20.16
N GLN A 823 14.47 -23.18 20.51
CA GLN A 823 13.74 -22.38 21.49
C GLN A 823 14.27 -22.69 22.88
N PRO A 824 14.47 -21.69 23.78
CA PRO A 824 14.74 -21.95 25.17
C PRO A 824 13.61 -22.75 25.78
N SER A 825 13.96 -23.89 26.42
CA SER A 825 13.00 -24.57 27.28
C SER A 825 12.77 -23.75 28.56
N PRO A 826 11.71 -24.01 29.34
CA PRO A 826 11.55 -23.41 30.68
C PRO A 826 12.74 -23.67 31.60
N GLU A 827 13.51 -24.77 31.39
CA GLU A 827 14.74 -25.09 32.11
C GLU A 827 15.89 -24.18 31.70
N HIS A 828 16.09 -23.97 30.41
CA HIS A 828 17.05 -22.98 29.90
C HIS A 828 16.79 -21.58 30.43
N VAL A 829 15.49 -21.21 30.55
CA VAL A 829 15.08 -19.95 31.15
C VAL A 829 15.44 -19.88 32.63
N ARG A 830 15.28 -20.98 33.39
CA ARG A 830 15.63 -21.04 34.80
C ARG A 830 17.15 -21.03 35.02
N GLU A 831 17.93 -21.65 34.13
CA GLU A 831 19.36 -21.72 34.17
C GLU A 831 20.10 -20.55 33.52
N GLY A 832 19.38 -19.78 32.66
CA GLY A 832 19.90 -18.62 31.99
C GLY A 832 20.06 -17.41 32.89
N ARG A 833 20.97 -16.50 32.54
CA ARG A 833 21.09 -15.21 33.19
C ARG A 833 19.89 -14.36 32.84
N LEU A 834 19.09 -13.96 33.82
CA LEU A 834 17.95 -13.06 33.69
C LEU A 834 18.29 -11.70 34.27
N SER A 835 17.99 -10.62 33.54
CA SER A 835 17.94 -9.28 34.10
C SER A 835 16.52 -8.74 34.08
N GLY A 836 16.10 -8.09 35.17
CA GLY A 836 14.87 -7.32 35.18
C GLY A 836 15.05 -6.01 34.43
N LEU A 837 13.98 -5.47 33.94
CA LEU A 837 13.93 -4.13 33.37
C LEU A 837 12.88 -3.30 34.13
N PRO A 838 13.18 -2.94 35.41
CA PRO A 838 12.21 -2.30 36.29
C PRO A 838 11.77 -0.91 35.78
N GLU A 839 12.58 -0.25 34.96
CA GLU A 839 12.24 1.03 34.33
C GLU A 839 11.02 0.89 33.42
N MET A 840 10.77 -0.28 32.82
CA MET A 840 9.57 -0.53 32.02
C MET A 840 8.29 -0.62 32.89
N GLU A 841 8.43 -0.79 34.20
CA GLU A 841 7.31 -0.79 35.14
C GLU A 841 6.97 0.64 35.65
N ASN A 842 7.69 1.67 35.18
CA ASN A 842 7.45 3.06 35.50
C ASN A 842 6.72 3.77 34.33
N PRO A 843 5.48 4.29 34.50
CA PRO A 843 4.76 4.98 33.45
C PRO A 843 5.50 6.17 32.85
N ALA A 844 6.31 6.87 33.66
CA ALA A 844 7.07 8.03 33.21
C ALA A 844 8.22 7.70 32.24
N SER A 845 8.63 6.43 32.18
CA SER A 845 9.67 5.96 31.26
C SER A 845 9.15 5.66 29.85
N TRP A 846 7.84 5.71 29.66
CA TRP A 846 7.20 5.47 28.40
C TRP A 846 6.78 6.76 27.68
N ARG A 847 7.00 6.81 26.39
CA ARG A 847 6.53 7.87 25.50
C ARG A 847 5.22 7.48 24.86
N LYS A 848 4.32 8.46 24.72
CA LYS A 848 3.05 8.25 24.03
C LYS A 848 3.26 8.33 22.51
N ASN A 849 2.91 7.28 21.83
CA ASN A 849 2.82 7.23 20.37
C ASN A 849 1.59 6.39 20.02
N SER A 850 0.58 6.98 19.41
CA SER A 850 -0.69 6.32 19.12
C SER A 850 -1.51 7.14 18.11
N ALA A 851 -2.24 6.44 17.25
CA ALA A 851 -3.28 7.05 16.40
C ALA A 851 -4.52 7.48 17.21
N GLY A 852 -4.64 7.00 18.45
CA GLY A 852 -5.70 7.36 19.39
C GLY A 852 -5.16 8.07 20.64
N GLU A 853 -6.09 8.42 21.54
CA GLU A 853 -5.77 8.98 22.84
C GLU A 853 -5.22 7.86 23.75
N LEU A 854 -3.91 7.90 24.01
CA LEU A 854 -3.19 6.92 24.83
C LEU A 854 -2.98 7.44 26.25
N THR A 855 -3.44 6.69 27.23
CA THR A 855 -3.14 6.88 28.65
C THR A 855 -2.21 5.77 29.13
N ILE A 856 -1.14 6.14 29.82
CA ILE A 856 -0.16 5.20 30.42
C ILE A 856 -0.20 5.42 31.93
N ARG A 857 -0.49 4.38 32.69
CA ARG A 857 -0.53 4.45 34.16
C ARG A 857 -0.08 3.13 34.79
N ARG A 858 0.30 3.19 36.05
CA ARG A 858 0.51 2.00 36.88
C ARG A 858 -0.80 1.56 37.51
N ASP A 859 -1.08 0.29 37.43
CA ASP A 859 -2.15 -0.34 38.21
C ASP A 859 -1.54 -0.99 39.46
N GLU A 860 -1.83 -0.42 40.61
CA GLU A 860 -1.25 -0.88 41.88
C GLU A 860 -1.86 -2.21 42.38
N THR A 861 -3.03 -2.59 41.86
CA THR A 861 -3.70 -3.85 42.26
C THR A 861 -2.93 -5.08 41.79
N ASP A 862 -2.37 -5.04 40.59
CA ASP A 862 -1.65 -6.15 39.99
C ASP A 862 -0.19 -5.80 39.61
N ARG A 863 0.26 -4.60 40.00
CA ARG A 863 1.62 -4.06 39.75
C ARG A 863 2.00 -4.05 38.27
N SER A 864 1.02 -3.77 37.41
CA SER A 864 1.23 -3.70 35.97
C SER A 864 1.29 -2.27 35.46
N ILE A 865 1.87 -2.10 34.27
CA ILE A 865 1.68 -0.89 33.45
C ILE A 865 0.50 -1.11 32.54
N GLU A 866 -0.46 -0.19 32.57
CA GLU A 866 -1.62 -0.17 31.71
C GLU A 866 -1.45 0.85 30.60
N PHE A 867 -1.63 0.39 29.36
CA PHE A 867 -1.72 1.18 28.14
C PHE A 867 -3.18 1.18 27.69
N ARG A 868 -3.93 2.22 28.04
CA ARG A 868 -5.32 2.36 27.64
C ARG A 868 -5.41 3.31 26.46
N THR A 869 -5.94 2.83 25.35
CA THR A 869 -6.07 3.61 24.12
C THR A 869 -7.51 3.71 23.70
N ARG A 870 -7.95 4.94 23.39
CA ARG A 870 -9.25 5.25 22.79
C ARG A 870 -9.05 5.81 21.41
N PHE A 871 -9.53 5.09 20.39
CA PHE A 871 -9.39 5.46 19.00
C PHE A 871 -10.57 6.27 18.51
N PRO A 872 -10.38 7.41 17.83
CA PRO A 872 -11.45 8.11 17.13
C PRO A 872 -12.09 7.22 16.05
N VAL A 873 -13.35 7.48 15.74
CA VAL A 873 -14.03 6.80 14.62
C VAL A 873 -13.32 7.15 13.31
N GLY A 874 -13.04 6.13 12.49
CA GLY A 874 -12.41 6.30 11.17
C GLY A 874 -10.90 6.52 11.19
N VAL A 875 -10.23 6.26 12.28
CA VAL A 875 -8.76 6.27 12.40
C VAL A 875 -8.25 4.83 12.46
N ASP A 876 -7.08 4.58 11.89
CA ASP A 876 -6.41 3.29 12.02
C ASP A 876 -6.08 3.03 13.50
N ARG A 877 -6.44 1.84 14.00
CA ARG A 877 -6.45 1.55 15.44
C ARG A 877 -5.12 1.01 15.93
N TRP A 878 -4.04 1.71 15.63
CA TRP A 878 -2.72 1.39 16.12
C TRP A 878 -2.29 2.25 17.29
N SER A 879 -1.72 1.62 18.31
CA SER A 879 -1.05 2.26 19.44
C SER A 879 0.36 1.69 19.57
N TYR A 880 1.35 2.56 19.79
CA TYR A 880 2.77 2.21 19.82
C TYR A 880 3.46 2.86 21.02
N PRO A 881 3.09 2.58 22.29
CA PRO A 881 3.86 3.08 23.41
C PRO A 881 5.34 2.71 23.26
N GLU A 882 6.21 3.67 23.53
CA GLU A 882 7.64 3.59 23.28
C GLU A 882 8.45 3.62 24.56
N PHE A 883 9.44 2.75 24.65
CA PHE A 883 10.36 2.69 25.76
C PHE A 883 11.80 2.78 25.25
N VAL A 884 12.55 3.83 25.69
CA VAL A 884 13.97 3.98 25.35
C VAL A 884 14.79 3.08 26.27
N LEU A 885 15.58 2.21 25.69
CA LEU A 885 16.38 1.23 26.41
C LEU A 885 17.60 1.89 27.06
N PRO A 886 17.92 1.55 28.30
CA PRO A 886 19.19 1.91 28.92
C PRO A 886 20.38 1.36 28.10
N PRO A 887 21.47 2.13 27.98
CA PRO A 887 22.66 1.69 27.24
C PRO A 887 23.19 0.35 27.73
N GLY A 888 23.46 -0.56 26.80
CA GLY A 888 24.08 -1.87 27.08
C GLY A 888 23.15 -2.92 27.71
N VAL A 889 21.88 -2.61 27.97
CA VAL A 889 20.92 -3.53 28.62
C VAL A 889 20.68 -4.80 27.78
N LEU A 890 20.78 -4.68 26.46
CA LEU A 890 20.61 -5.81 25.52
C LEU A 890 21.95 -6.46 25.11
N LYS A 891 23.05 -6.18 25.81
CA LYS A 891 24.31 -6.87 25.54
C LYS A 891 24.12 -8.36 25.79
N ASP A 892 24.47 -9.20 24.82
CA ASP A 892 24.29 -10.65 24.83
C ASP A 892 22.83 -11.11 25.06
N ALA A 893 21.86 -10.23 24.88
CA ALA A 893 20.44 -10.56 25.00
C ALA A 893 19.97 -11.46 23.86
N ILE A 894 19.14 -12.45 24.18
CA ILE A 894 18.57 -13.40 23.24
C ILE A 894 17.05 -13.30 23.12
N ALA A 895 16.39 -12.88 24.20
CA ALA A 895 14.94 -12.73 24.23
C ALA A 895 14.49 -11.70 25.26
N VAL A 896 13.25 -11.22 25.09
CA VAL A 896 12.51 -10.43 26.07
C VAL A 896 11.24 -11.19 26.43
N GLY A 897 10.98 -11.36 27.72
CA GLY A 897 9.77 -11.99 28.23
C GLY A 897 8.97 -11.05 29.11
N PHE A 898 7.67 -11.16 29.10
CA PHE A 898 6.74 -10.39 29.94
C PHE A 898 5.40 -11.09 30.10
N GLU A 899 4.69 -10.76 31.15
CA GLU A 899 3.27 -11.12 31.29
C GLU A 899 2.40 -10.02 30.67
N VAL A 900 1.37 -10.44 29.96
CA VAL A 900 0.45 -9.53 29.25
C VAL A 900 -1.01 -9.93 29.46
N LYS A 901 -1.88 -8.93 29.58
CA LYS A 901 -3.32 -9.08 29.65
C LYS A 901 -4.01 -8.01 28.83
N VAL A 902 -5.15 -8.33 28.21
CA VAL A 902 -5.94 -7.39 27.41
C VAL A 902 -7.39 -7.30 27.91
N THR A 903 -7.94 -6.11 27.82
CA THR A 903 -9.36 -5.84 28.12
C THR A 903 -9.93 -4.86 27.08
N PRO A 904 -11.09 -5.16 26.42
CA PRO A 904 -11.85 -6.42 26.53
C PRO A 904 -11.09 -7.63 25.97
N ALA A 905 -11.47 -8.82 26.40
CA ALA A 905 -10.87 -10.08 25.93
C ALA A 905 -11.02 -10.23 24.40
N ASP A 906 -10.03 -10.87 23.78
CA ASP A 906 -10.01 -11.18 22.34
C ASP A 906 -10.16 -9.97 21.38
N GLN A 907 -9.89 -8.74 21.85
CA GLN A 907 -10.05 -7.53 21.03
C GLN A 907 -8.74 -7.00 20.42
N ILE A 908 -7.68 -7.77 20.47
CA ILE A 908 -6.42 -7.46 19.77
C ILE A 908 -6.42 -8.15 18.41
N ARG A 909 -6.29 -7.33 17.38
CA ARG A 909 -6.12 -7.79 16.02
C ARG A 909 -4.68 -8.28 15.76
N GLN A 910 -3.71 -7.48 16.22
CA GLN A 910 -2.29 -7.76 16.07
C GLN A 910 -1.52 -7.14 17.24
N MET A 911 -0.52 -7.85 17.73
CA MET A 911 0.44 -7.35 18.68
C MET A 911 1.86 -7.61 18.18
N VAL A 912 2.73 -6.63 18.28
CA VAL A 912 4.12 -6.71 17.86
C VAL A 912 5.04 -6.04 18.87
N LEU A 913 6.22 -6.55 19.04
CA LEU A 913 7.33 -5.84 19.67
C LEU A 913 8.22 -5.30 18.55
N MET A 914 8.28 -4.00 18.41
CA MET A 914 9.13 -3.34 17.43
C MET A 914 10.45 -2.98 18.11
N ALA A 915 11.55 -3.54 17.63
CA ALA A 915 12.90 -3.22 18.06
C ALA A 915 13.47 -2.14 17.15
N VAL A 916 13.63 -0.92 17.66
CA VAL A 916 14.07 0.25 16.89
C VAL A 916 15.56 0.50 17.15
N CYS A 917 16.34 0.67 16.09
CA CYS A 917 17.80 0.85 16.16
C CYS A 917 18.24 2.33 16.31
N SER A 918 17.32 3.25 16.49
CA SER A 918 17.60 4.68 16.73
C SER A 918 16.90 5.16 18.00
N ASP A 919 17.59 5.94 18.79
CA ASP A 919 17.11 6.58 20.03
C ASP A 919 16.72 8.05 19.82
N THR A 920 17.13 8.64 18.73
CA THR A 920 16.99 10.07 18.46
C THR A 920 15.84 10.43 17.53
N LYS A 921 15.29 9.44 16.83
CA LYS A 921 14.23 9.63 15.83
C LYS A 921 13.01 8.79 16.13
N GLU A 922 11.85 9.39 16.04
CA GLU A 922 10.55 8.72 16.21
C GLU A 922 10.33 7.57 15.24
N HIS A 923 11.09 7.50 14.14
CA HIS A 923 10.90 6.58 13.02
C HIS A 923 12.24 6.08 12.45
N GLY A 924 13.10 5.49 13.27
CA GLY A 924 14.30 4.80 12.79
C GLY A 924 13.97 3.42 12.21
N PRO A 925 14.92 2.74 11.53
CA PRO A 925 14.73 1.37 11.09
C PRO A 925 14.38 0.48 12.27
N TYR A 926 13.35 -0.33 12.10
CA TYR A 926 12.84 -1.19 13.15
C TYR A 926 12.65 -2.63 12.64
N ILE A 927 12.67 -3.55 13.59
CA ILE A 927 12.31 -4.94 13.37
C ILE A 927 10.97 -5.16 14.06
N SER A 928 9.99 -5.64 13.35
CA SER A 928 8.70 -6.00 13.91
C SER A 928 8.70 -7.49 14.25
N ILE A 929 8.58 -7.81 15.52
CA ILE A 929 8.55 -9.18 16.01
C ILE A 929 7.13 -9.48 16.47
N ALA A 930 6.48 -10.47 15.86
CA ALA A 930 5.11 -10.83 16.22
C ALA A 930 5.06 -11.33 17.69
N VAL A 931 4.10 -10.79 18.43
CA VAL A 931 3.75 -11.26 19.78
C VAL A 931 2.37 -11.93 19.68
N PRO A 932 2.23 -13.18 20.11
CA PRO A 932 0.91 -13.81 20.16
C PRO A 932 -0.09 -12.95 20.91
N ALA A 933 -1.23 -12.65 20.30
CA ALA A 933 -2.23 -11.76 20.87
C ALA A 933 -2.76 -12.33 22.20
N PRO A 934 -2.81 -11.55 23.28
CA PRO A 934 -3.35 -11.99 24.55
C PRO A 934 -4.87 -12.20 24.47
N THR A 935 -5.36 -13.19 25.24
CA THR A 935 -6.79 -13.60 25.20
C THR A 935 -7.67 -12.89 26.22
N GLY A 936 -7.10 -12.26 27.24
CA GLY A 936 -7.85 -11.56 28.30
C GLY A 936 -7.46 -11.97 29.72
N GLU A 937 -6.82 -13.10 29.90
CA GLU A 937 -6.18 -13.49 31.15
C GLU A 937 -4.71 -13.10 31.15
N TRP A 938 -4.04 -13.22 32.32
CA TRP A 938 -2.59 -13.01 32.38
C TRP A 938 -1.87 -14.18 31.69
N GLU A 939 -1.14 -13.84 30.65
CA GLU A 939 -0.39 -14.82 29.85
C GLU A 939 1.07 -14.40 29.73
N TYR A 940 1.99 -15.36 29.89
CA TYR A 940 3.40 -15.11 29.65
C TYR A 940 3.72 -15.17 28.15
N ARG A 941 4.49 -14.21 27.69
CA ARG A 941 5.02 -14.14 26.31
C ARG A 941 6.54 -13.96 26.36
N SER A 942 7.24 -14.67 25.48
CA SER A 942 8.65 -14.41 25.21
C SER A 942 8.87 -14.16 23.74
N VAL A 943 9.65 -13.14 23.44
CA VAL A 943 9.94 -12.68 22.09
C VAL A 943 11.45 -12.80 21.87
N PHE A 944 11.86 -13.58 20.87
CA PHE A 944 13.26 -13.69 20.51
C PHE A 944 13.74 -12.46 19.78
N LEU A 945 14.87 -11.92 20.24
CA LEU A 945 15.55 -10.86 19.54
C LEU A 945 16.26 -11.45 18.30
N PRO A 946 16.21 -10.77 17.16
CA PRO A 946 16.89 -11.26 15.96
C PRO A 946 18.40 -11.24 16.14
N SER A 947 19.10 -12.09 15.38
CA SER A 947 20.56 -12.05 15.31
C SER A 947 21.08 -10.85 14.53
N TYR A 948 20.23 -10.23 13.73
CA TYR A 948 20.50 -8.99 12.99
C TYR A 948 19.25 -8.07 12.97
N PRO A 949 19.38 -6.75 13.22
CA PRO A 949 20.59 -6.12 13.75
C PRO A 949 20.93 -6.72 15.12
N ARG A 950 22.19 -6.67 15.51
CA ARG A 950 22.61 -7.21 16.81
C ARG A 950 21.80 -6.57 17.93
N PRO A 951 21.36 -7.34 18.94
CA PRO A 951 20.51 -6.82 20.01
C PRO A 951 21.06 -5.55 20.67
N GLU A 952 22.38 -5.44 20.82
CA GLU A 952 23.03 -4.25 21.38
C GLU A 952 22.90 -2.97 20.54
N SER A 953 22.48 -3.08 19.28
CA SER A 953 22.16 -1.92 18.42
C SER A 953 20.73 -1.43 18.60
N ILE A 954 19.86 -2.17 19.25
CA ILE A 954 18.50 -1.76 19.54
C ILE A 954 18.52 -0.70 20.64
N ARG A 955 17.85 0.41 20.39
CA ARG A 955 17.80 1.57 21.30
C ARG A 955 16.43 1.81 21.92
N MET A 956 15.40 1.27 21.30
CA MET A 956 14.03 1.51 21.74
C MET A 956 13.15 0.31 21.43
N PHE A 957 12.23 0.02 22.33
CA PHE A 957 11.10 -0.89 22.06
C PHE A 957 9.83 -0.10 21.85
N ARG A 958 9.03 -0.52 20.88
CA ARG A 958 7.64 -0.11 20.73
C ARG A 958 6.75 -1.32 20.91
N LEU A 959 5.74 -1.21 21.75
CA LEU A 959 4.72 -2.23 21.88
C LEU A 959 3.57 -1.87 20.93
N GLY A 960 3.62 -2.41 19.72
CA GLY A 960 2.58 -2.17 18.72
C GLY A 960 1.34 -2.98 19.00
N VAL A 961 0.20 -2.32 19.11
CA VAL A 961 -1.10 -2.94 19.33
C VAL A 961 -2.10 -2.42 18.32
N ASN A 962 -2.70 -3.32 17.54
CA ASN A 962 -3.82 -3.03 16.66
C ASN A 962 -5.09 -3.66 17.23
N ALA A 963 -6.15 -2.87 17.43
CA ALA A 963 -7.34 -3.31 18.10
C ALA A 963 -8.57 -3.46 17.17
N PHE A 964 -9.47 -4.40 17.51
CA PHE A 964 -10.79 -4.50 16.85
C PHE A 964 -11.77 -3.46 17.37
N THR A 965 -11.62 -3.03 18.63
CA THR A 965 -12.51 -2.07 19.29
C THR A 965 -11.96 -0.66 19.29
N GLN A 966 -12.82 0.32 19.52
CA GLN A 966 -12.42 1.72 19.69
C GLN A 966 -11.70 1.98 21.00
N GLU A 967 -11.89 1.14 22.00
CA GLU A 967 -11.22 1.27 23.30
C GLU A 967 -10.62 -0.08 23.70
N VAL A 968 -9.35 -0.06 24.05
CA VAL A 968 -8.59 -1.24 24.46
C VAL A 968 -7.61 -0.87 25.57
N SER A 969 -7.47 -1.74 26.55
CA SER A 969 -6.46 -1.68 27.60
C SER A 969 -5.53 -2.89 27.49
N VAL A 970 -4.25 -2.65 27.34
CA VAL A 970 -3.21 -3.68 27.42
C VAL A 970 -2.37 -3.46 28.66
N LYS A 971 -2.19 -4.49 29.47
CA LYS A 971 -1.35 -4.45 30.67
C LYS A 971 -0.15 -5.35 30.50
N ILE A 972 1.00 -4.89 30.95
CA ILE A 972 2.23 -5.70 31.01
C ILE A 972 2.87 -5.62 32.40
N ARG A 973 3.55 -6.68 32.80
CA ARG A 973 4.34 -6.74 34.04
C ARG A 973 5.45 -7.80 33.93
N ASN A 974 6.32 -7.86 34.92
CA ASN A 974 7.39 -8.86 35.03
C ASN A 974 8.27 -8.95 33.78
N VAL A 975 8.68 -7.78 33.24
CA VAL A 975 9.54 -7.72 32.07
C VAL A 975 10.94 -8.25 32.41
N ARG A 976 11.42 -9.20 31.61
CA ARG A 976 12.72 -9.87 31.80
C ARG A 976 13.48 -9.94 30.48
N ILE A 977 14.79 -9.79 30.56
CA ILE A 977 15.70 -9.97 29.45
C ILE A 977 16.48 -11.25 29.69
N PHE A 978 16.52 -12.12 28.70
CA PHE A 978 17.29 -13.35 28.71
C PHE A 978 18.59 -13.10 27.94
N HIS A 979 19.72 -13.41 28.60
CA HIS A 979 21.05 -13.24 28.02
C HIS A 979 21.66 -14.61 27.69
N SER A 980 22.49 -14.67 26.65
CA SER A 980 23.36 -15.84 26.43
C SER A 980 24.36 -15.99 27.60
N ARG A 981 24.70 -17.22 27.96
CA ARG A 981 25.72 -17.53 29.00
C ARG A 981 27.09 -17.01 28.58
#